data_095d96ae7274862df3cb3da046084f57
#
_entry.id   095d96ae7274862df3cb3da046084f57
#
_cell.length_a   1.000
_cell.length_b   1.000
_cell.length_c   1.000
_cell.angle_alpha   90.00
_cell.angle_beta   90.00
_cell.angle_gamma   90.00
#
_symmetry.space_group_name_H-M   'P 1'
#
loop_
_entity.id
_entity.type
_entity.pdbx_description
1 polymer ?
#
loop_
_entity_poly.entity_id
_entity_poly.type
_entity_poly.pdbx_seq_one_letter_code
_entity_poly.pdbx_strand_id
1 'polypeptide(L)'
;MSFSVVPKKHKIQPSDVIEAVPSQTSNLYSPKQNGNDDNTDDTAAAPASLFTVLKFGGSSVGSASRLSHVLDVIAKSLIENPDRRLAIVVSAQGNTTDWLLDGADYASIGELDKAEQNINTIEETAITNAFAANSIPAKYSVKHLVKPLSGANDIVGTPLNCPTTPQLMPKGFVPQIRKLLEPLHKIMEGMSLLKERTPQGLDYALSFGERLSAFVLTNLLQARGIDSTYVDARSWLRTDQHFGNAKVDWEATKKNVNRIWQGWGTRVSVHTGFIGSSADGRTTTLGRNGSDYTATILGASLNAKEVVINTDVAGVMTADPRIVEDAVPVSNLTFDEALELAVYGTKLFHYRTFFPLMETDVPMLIRNTLGNMEGGTLISRNGGRNDDSSSGSVANDDVARPTCVTSLENLAIVEVRVLHQQESADANLGSLMSKTLADVGSTVYMESVAAHGHSVMFVIPQEQSVATIVALNKSLKVHVEQGEVTLPVVTSNVTMLSVVLESMRENPDVPATFLSALSALGISLLANTLGQRSYTCVIAGKDTKRAVRGVHSTFNLSQQVCSVVVVGAKQCKFGSSTTATSLVKMVTDEQLRLRKEMSLNLNLVGVTVSGTDRMLMNSKGSGIEAATAIELLSNPDPIQEKIQETVQNVVNTSTLDKMMETFKDLQNPILVDCSGNADHQLFYERCLAAGINVVVGNALSICSLQRQSSLLSQKNLGRGALLCYDTTVGGSLPVLSCIRSLQRSGDRVLAMQCALSGSVNSIACAISEGKTLSDAVMAAMENKFMELDPRVDLLGMDFARKVSMLSREVGFDLQVNDIEIVPFVAENVIGKVSKSDPMSEEEINDFTQSLKNHDANYNAYLNDNGCVLGKDFRLCYVATMKFDYNKMKVLAKITPTAIGVNSPLNRLRGKEVFVSLSTSMMGDSPFILSGAGQGGRSGASGLLGDVIRVAQRLRGRA
;
A
#
# COMPACT_ATOMS: atom_id res chain seq x y z
N MET A 1 -12.75 -1.80 48.10
CA MET A 1 -12.07 -1.49 46.84
C MET A 1 -12.95 -2.03 45.74
N SER A 2 -13.70 -1.16 45.13
CA SER A 2 -14.74 -1.46 44.17
C SER A 2 -14.14 -1.65 42.75
N PHE A 3 -14.23 -2.83 42.19
CA PHE A 3 -13.96 -3.08 40.78
C PHE A 3 -15.23 -2.82 39.97
N SER A 4 -15.23 -1.76 39.18
CA SER A 4 -16.26 -1.51 38.19
C SER A 4 -16.01 -2.42 37.00
N VAL A 5 -16.90 -3.39 36.81
CA VAL A 5 -16.95 -4.25 35.62
C VAL A 5 -17.62 -3.45 34.51
N VAL A 6 -16.86 -3.04 33.50
CA VAL A 6 -17.41 -2.55 32.25
C VAL A 6 -17.91 -3.74 31.45
N PRO A 7 -19.15 -3.82 31.01
CA PRO A 7 -19.63 -4.93 30.19
C PRO A 7 -18.96 -4.88 28.80
N LYS A 8 -18.27 -5.96 28.44
CA LYS A 8 -17.77 -6.19 27.09
C LYS A 8 -18.97 -6.25 26.13
N LYS A 9 -18.92 -5.42 25.09
CA LYS A 9 -19.84 -5.49 23.94
C LYS A 9 -19.83 -6.92 23.40
N HIS A 10 -20.90 -7.66 23.59
CA HIS A 10 -21.13 -8.92 22.89
C HIS A 10 -21.36 -8.59 21.41
N LYS A 11 -20.37 -8.84 20.60
CA LYS A 11 -20.59 -8.94 19.15
C LYS A 11 -21.53 -10.13 18.92
N ILE A 12 -22.48 -9.95 18.01
CA ILE A 12 -23.33 -11.03 17.48
C ILE A 12 -22.41 -12.22 17.20
N GLN A 13 -22.67 -13.37 17.82
CA GLN A 13 -21.92 -14.58 17.50
C GLN A 13 -22.17 -14.94 16.04
N PRO A 14 -21.14 -15.17 15.26
CA PRO A 14 -21.31 -15.63 13.90
C PRO A 14 -21.65 -17.12 13.94
N SER A 15 -22.94 -17.44 13.94
CA SER A 15 -23.45 -18.77 13.58
C SER A 15 -23.53 -18.96 12.06
N ASP A 16 -22.67 -18.27 11.31
CA ASP A 16 -22.51 -18.51 9.88
C ASP A 16 -21.54 -19.68 9.70
N VAL A 17 -22.11 -20.88 9.78
CA VAL A 17 -21.45 -22.09 9.29
C VAL A 17 -21.15 -21.84 7.81
N ILE A 18 -19.89 -21.62 7.46
CA ILE A 18 -19.45 -21.86 6.10
C ILE A 18 -19.54 -23.39 5.95
N GLU A 19 -20.64 -23.90 5.37
CA GLU A 19 -20.61 -25.23 4.82
C GLU A 19 -19.41 -25.27 3.89
N ALA A 20 -18.43 -26.10 4.20
CA ALA A 20 -17.31 -26.36 3.34
C ALA A 20 -17.83 -26.59 1.93
N VAL A 21 -17.46 -25.72 1.01
CA VAL A 21 -17.76 -25.94 -0.41
C VAL A 21 -17.09 -27.27 -0.75
N PRO A 22 -17.83 -28.33 -1.08
CA PRO A 22 -17.22 -29.61 -1.42
C PRO A 22 -16.27 -29.37 -2.60
N SER A 23 -15.04 -29.86 -2.50
CA SER A 23 -14.03 -29.84 -3.58
C SER A 23 -14.41 -30.71 -4.79
N GLN A 24 -15.70 -30.94 -5.03
CA GLN A 24 -16.27 -31.67 -6.16
C GLN A 24 -17.16 -30.75 -7.02
N THR A 25 -16.58 -29.74 -7.67
CA THR A 25 -17.26 -29.00 -8.74
C THR A 25 -16.65 -29.27 -10.12
N SER A 26 -16.19 -30.49 -10.36
CA SER A 26 -15.72 -30.85 -11.72
C SER A 26 -16.75 -31.48 -12.63
N ASN A 27 -18.06 -31.57 -12.29
CA ASN A 27 -19.05 -32.20 -13.20
C ASN A 27 -20.50 -31.70 -13.05
N LEU A 28 -20.73 -30.39 -12.89
CA LEU A 28 -22.13 -29.87 -12.83
C LEU A 28 -22.49 -28.81 -13.87
N TYR A 29 -21.68 -28.58 -14.90
CA TYR A 29 -22.04 -27.69 -16.00
C TYR A 29 -21.79 -28.34 -17.35
N SER A 30 -22.75 -29.20 -17.78
CA SER A 30 -22.99 -29.46 -19.19
C SER A 30 -24.20 -28.60 -19.62
N PRO A 31 -24.13 -27.85 -20.73
CA PRO A 31 -25.29 -27.09 -21.20
C PRO A 31 -26.37 -28.09 -21.67
N LYS A 32 -27.52 -28.08 -20.98
CA LYS A 32 -28.71 -28.77 -21.48
C LYS A 32 -29.15 -28.10 -22.76
N GLN A 33 -29.09 -28.82 -23.85
CA GLN A 33 -29.78 -28.48 -25.08
C GLN A 33 -31.31 -28.42 -24.79
N ASN A 34 -31.88 -27.26 -25.11
CA ASN A 34 -33.31 -27.01 -25.01
C ASN A 34 -34.05 -27.90 -26.03
N GLY A 35 -34.79 -28.87 -25.52
CA GLY A 35 -35.92 -29.46 -26.23
C GLY A 35 -37.15 -28.54 -26.10
N ASN A 36 -37.76 -28.20 -27.20
CA ASN A 36 -39.05 -27.51 -27.27
C ASN A 36 -40.12 -28.31 -26.53
N ASP A 37 -40.69 -27.72 -25.50
CA ASP A 37 -42.03 -28.09 -25.06
C ASP A 37 -42.84 -26.79 -24.90
N ASP A 38 -43.79 -26.65 -25.85
CA ASP A 38 -44.86 -25.66 -25.82
C ASP A 38 -45.77 -25.91 -24.61
N ASN A 39 -45.70 -25.01 -23.62
CA ASN A 39 -46.83 -24.78 -22.70
C ASN A 39 -46.89 -23.31 -22.35
N THR A 40 -47.82 -22.63 -22.95
CA THR A 40 -48.23 -21.24 -22.73
C THR A 40 -48.78 -21.03 -21.36
N ASP A 41 -47.95 -20.48 -20.44
CA ASP A 41 -48.40 -19.75 -19.26
C ASP A 41 -47.91 -18.29 -19.40
N ASP A 42 -48.87 -17.41 -19.84
CA ASP A 42 -48.66 -16.01 -20.12
C ASP A 42 -48.37 -15.20 -18.82
N THR A 43 -47.22 -15.36 -18.25
CA THR A 43 -46.65 -14.37 -17.33
C THR A 43 -45.43 -13.77 -18.00
N ALA A 44 -45.62 -12.66 -18.70
CA ALA A 44 -44.55 -11.99 -19.43
C ALA A 44 -43.37 -11.64 -18.48
N ALA A 45 -42.23 -12.29 -18.68
CA ALA A 45 -40.98 -11.91 -18.03
C ALA A 45 -40.69 -10.43 -18.30
N ALA A 46 -40.14 -9.71 -17.32
CA ALA A 46 -39.74 -8.32 -17.51
C ALA A 46 -38.74 -8.25 -18.70
N PRO A 47 -38.94 -7.31 -19.64
CA PRO A 47 -38.04 -7.20 -20.78
C PRO A 47 -36.63 -6.91 -20.27
N ALA A 48 -35.68 -7.69 -20.75
CA ALA A 48 -34.25 -7.52 -20.43
C ALA A 48 -33.87 -6.05 -20.66
N SER A 49 -33.17 -5.43 -19.70
CA SER A 49 -32.76 -4.02 -19.74
C SER A 49 -33.72 -2.92 -19.27
N LEU A 50 -34.93 -3.23 -18.86
CA LEU A 50 -35.88 -2.22 -18.38
C LEU A 50 -35.43 -1.61 -17.01
N PHE A 51 -34.81 -2.41 -16.14
CA PHE A 51 -34.44 -1.99 -14.79
C PHE A 51 -32.94 -1.81 -14.60
N THR A 52 -32.58 -0.79 -13.82
CA THR A 52 -31.27 -0.70 -13.11
C THR A 52 -31.58 -0.78 -11.62
N VAL A 53 -30.85 -1.64 -10.89
CA VAL A 53 -30.97 -1.77 -9.44
C VAL A 53 -29.87 -0.94 -8.78
N LEU A 54 -30.25 0.00 -7.89
CA LEU A 54 -29.33 0.81 -7.12
C LEU A 54 -29.42 0.41 -5.65
N LYS A 55 -28.30 0.01 -5.03
CA LYS A 55 -28.26 -0.25 -3.59
C LYS A 55 -27.53 0.87 -2.87
N PHE A 56 -28.05 1.33 -1.74
CA PHE A 56 -27.39 2.27 -0.85
C PHE A 56 -27.21 1.65 0.54
N GLY A 57 -25.95 1.65 1.02
CA GLY A 57 -25.60 1.15 2.35
C GLY A 57 -26.05 2.07 3.48
N GLY A 58 -26.07 1.57 4.72
CA GLY A 58 -26.50 2.34 5.90
C GLY A 58 -25.65 3.60 6.12
N SER A 59 -24.35 3.55 5.83
CA SER A 59 -23.47 4.72 5.83
C SER A 59 -23.88 5.76 4.78
N SER A 60 -24.36 5.34 3.61
CA SER A 60 -24.79 6.25 2.53
C SER A 60 -26.08 6.99 2.83
N VAL A 61 -26.94 6.47 3.72
CA VAL A 61 -28.24 7.07 4.11
C VAL A 61 -28.27 7.54 5.58
N GLY A 62 -27.11 7.52 6.27
CA GLY A 62 -27.01 7.73 7.71
C GLY A 62 -26.99 9.21 8.20
N SER A 63 -27.02 10.19 7.32
CA SER A 63 -27.10 11.61 7.69
C SER A 63 -27.85 12.43 6.65
N ALA A 64 -28.28 13.62 7.03
CA ALA A 64 -29.02 14.54 6.14
C ALA A 64 -28.26 14.89 4.86
N SER A 65 -26.96 15.21 4.96
CA SER A 65 -26.12 15.52 3.80
C SER A 65 -25.95 14.33 2.86
N ARG A 66 -25.80 13.13 3.41
CA ARG A 66 -25.68 11.88 2.63
C ARG A 66 -27.00 11.50 1.97
N LEU A 67 -28.14 11.64 2.67
CA LEU A 67 -29.48 11.46 2.08
C LEU A 67 -29.69 12.42 0.91
N SER A 68 -29.35 13.72 1.07
CA SER A 68 -29.43 14.69 -0.02
C SER A 68 -28.58 14.29 -1.21
N HIS A 69 -27.37 13.80 -0.98
CA HIS A 69 -26.50 13.30 -2.02
C HIS A 69 -27.06 12.05 -2.73
N VAL A 70 -27.64 11.11 -1.98
CA VAL A 70 -28.36 9.94 -2.56
C VAL A 70 -29.49 10.37 -3.48
N LEU A 71 -30.28 11.38 -3.08
CA LEU A 71 -31.33 11.94 -3.94
C LEU A 71 -30.77 12.53 -5.24
N ASP A 72 -29.60 13.19 -5.17
CA ASP A 72 -28.90 13.71 -6.35
C ASP A 72 -28.37 12.61 -7.26
N VAL A 73 -27.84 11.52 -6.69
CA VAL A 73 -27.40 10.31 -7.45
C VAL A 73 -28.58 9.67 -8.19
N ILE A 74 -29.73 9.52 -7.54
CA ILE A 74 -30.95 8.97 -8.14
C ILE A 74 -31.44 9.89 -9.26
N ALA A 75 -31.51 11.21 -9.02
CA ALA A 75 -31.90 12.20 -10.02
C ALA A 75 -30.99 12.16 -11.25
N LYS A 76 -29.68 12.12 -11.04
CA LYS A 76 -28.68 11.99 -12.13
C LYS A 76 -28.89 10.70 -12.92
N SER A 77 -29.08 9.56 -12.25
CA SER A 77 -29.32 8.27 -12.92
C SER A 77 -30.59 8.28 -13.78
N LEU A 78 -31.63 8.97 -13.34
CA LEU A 78 -32.87 9.18 -14.12
C LEU A 78 -32.67 10.06 -15.36
N ILE A 79 -31.78 11.05 -15.26
CA ILE A 79 -31.43 11.94 -16.38
C ILE A 79 -30.61 11.20 -17.42
N GLU A 80 -29.61 10.45 -16.98
CA GLU A 80 -28.72 9.69 -17.86
C GLU A 80 -29.40 8.50 -18.56
N ASN A 81 -30.44 7.94 -17.92
CA ASN A 81 -31.16 6.79 -18.43
C ASN A 81 -32.70 7.03 -18.45
N PRO A 82 -33.17 7.89 -19.38
CA PRO A 82 -34.57 8.33 -19.38
C PRO A 82 -35.59 7.21 -19.65
N ASP A 83 -35.19 6.13 -20.27
CA ASP A 83 -36.07 5.03 -20.65
C ASP A 83 -36.11 3.88 -19.64
N ARG A 84 -35.34 3.97 -18.52
CA ARG A 84 -35.25 2.91 -17.52
C ARG A 84 -36.05 3.20 -16.27
N ARG A 85 -36.41 2.12 -15.59
CA ARG A 85 -36.94 2.10 -14.23
C ARG A 85 -35.80 1.89 -13.24
N LEU A 86 -35.84 2.57 -12.10
CA LEU A 86 -34.90 2.38 -11.02
C LEU A 86 -35.55 1.59 -9.89
N ALA A 87 -34.97 0.45 -9.52
CA ALA A 87 -35.32 -0.28 -8.32
C ALA A 87 -34.22 0.02 -7.26
N ILE A 88 -34.59 0.69 -6.18
CA ILE A 88 -33.63 1.17 -5.17
C ILE A 88 -33.75 0.28 -3.95
N VAL A 89 -32.63 -0.33 -3.50
CA VAL A 89 -32.57 -1.11 -2.27
C VAL A 89 -31.80 -0.33 -1.21
N VAL A 90 -32.38 -0.15 -0.05
CA VAL A 90 -31.76 0.59 1.06
C VAL A 90 -31.54 -0.26 2.29
N SER A 91 -30.42 -0.01 2.98
CA SER A 91 -30.15 -0.52 4.32
C SER A 91 -30.74 0.40 5.38
N ALA A 92 -30.79 -0.06 6.63
CA ALA A 92 -31.09 0.77 7.78
C ALA A 92 -30.16 1.99 7.87
N GLN A 93 -30.63 3.14 8.36
CA GLN A 93 -29.89 4.39 8.44
C GLN A 93 -28.83 4.35 9.55
N GLY A 94 -27.56 4.56 9.21
CA GLY A 94 -26.49 4.73 10.18
C GLY A 94 -26.41 3.60 11.21
N ASN A 95 -26.57 3.93 12.49
CA ASN A 95 -26.49 2.99 13.62
C ASN A 95 -27.84 2.37 14.01
N THR A 96 -28.87 2.53 13.19
CA THR A 96 -30.23 2.05 13.54
C THR A 96 -30.27 0.56 13.84
N THR A 97 -29.52 -0.27 13.11
CA THR A 97 -29.47 -1.72 13.35
C THR A 97 -28.86 -2.04 14.71
N ASP A 98 -27.79 -1.33 15.12
CA ASP A 98 -27.17 -1.50 16.44
C ASP A 98 -28.13 -1.08 17.56
N TRP A 99 -28.84 0.05 17.40
CA TRP A 99 -29.83 0.50 18.39
C TRP A 99 -31.02 -0.47 18.52
N LEU A 100 -31.45 -1.09 17.41
CA LEU A 100 -32.51 -2.11 17.44
C LEU A 100 -32.03 -3.38 18.13
N LEU A 101 -30.80 -3.79 17.90
CA LEU A 101 -30.20 -4.96 18.53
C LEU A 101 -30.01 -4.72 20.03
N ASP A 102 -29.38 -3.61 20.43
CA ASP A 102 -29.19 -3.21 21.83
C ASP A 102 -30.56 -3.08 22.54
N GLY A 103 -31.58 -2.51 21.85
CA GLY A 103 -32.94 -2.40 22.36
C GLY A 103 -33.58 -3.75 22.65
N ALA A 104 -33.44 -4.73 21.73
CA ALA A 104 -33.92 -6.09 21.92
C ALA A 104 -33.19 -6.81 23.05
N ASP A 105 -31.87 -6.55 23.21
CA ASP A 105 -31.08 -7.08 24.32
C ASP A 105 -31.52 -6.49 25.67
N TYR A 106 -31.71 -5.15 25.76
CA TYR A 106 -32.28 -4.52 26.98
C TYR A 106 -33.67 -5.03 27.31
N ALA A 107 -34.55 -5.13 26.31
CA ALA A 107 -35.88 -5.68 26.51
C ALA A 107 -35.83 -7.12 27.08
N SER A 108 -34.94 -7.97 26.51
CA SER A 108 -34.84 -9.38 26.96
C SER A 108 -34.39 -9.58 28.41
N ILE A 109 -33.75 -8.58 29.00
CA ILE A 109 -33.35 -8.58 30.44
C ILE A 109 -34.32 -7.79 31.34
N GLY A 110 -35.40 -7.24 30.76
CA GLY A 110 -36.45 -6.50 31.46
C GLY A 110 -36.17 -4.99 31.59
N GLU A 111 -35.17 -4.44 30.92
CA GLU A 111 -34.86 -2.98 30.91
C GLU A 111 -35.63 -2.26 29.78
N LEU A 112 -36.96 -2.23 29.86
CA LEU A 112 -37.83 -1.68 28.82
C LEU A 112 -37.58 -0.19 28.56
N ASP A 113 -37.33 0.60 29.61
CA ASP A 113 -37.05 2.05 29.46
C ASP A 113 -35.88 2.34 28.53
N LYS A 114 -34.80 1.54 28.58
CA LYS A 114 -33.65 1.67 27.67
C LYS A 114 -33.98 1.24 26.26
N ALA A 115 -34.79 0.20 26.10
CA ALA A 115 -35.26 -0.22 24.79
C ALA A 115 -36.11 0.86 24.14
N GLU A 116 -37.02 1.49 24.86
CA GLU A 116 -37.83 2.62 24.39
C GLU A 116 -37.00 3.86 24.09
N GLN A 117 -35.96 4.14 24.87
CA GLN A 117 -35.01 5.24 24.58
C GLN A 117 -34.34 5.03 23.24
N ASN A 118 -33.93 3.79 22.91
CA ASN A 118 -33.34 3.48 21.61
C ASN A 118 -34.35 3.69 20.47
N ILE A 119 -35.61 3.28 20.64
CA ILE A 119 -36.68 3.49 19.64
C ILE A 119 -36.91 4.98 19.42
N ASN A 120 -36.98 5.77 20.49
CA ASN A 120 -37.13 7.24 20.39
C ASN A 120 -35.94 7.88 19.67
N THR A 121 -34.73 7.43 19.95
CA THR A 121 -33.52 7.87 19.23
C THR A 121 -33.59 7.59 17.73
N ILE A 122 -34.10 6.41 17.35
CA ILE A 122 -34.30 6.02 15.95
C ILE A 122 -35.36 6.92 15.30
N GLU A 123 -36.48 7.17 15.94
CA GLU A 123 -37.54 8.07 15.46
C GLU A 123 -37.02 9.48 15.24
N GLU A 124 -36.44 10.09 16.28
CA GLU A 124 -35.91 11.46 16.22
C GLU A 124 -34.84 11.63 15.17
N THR A 125 -33.91 10.67 15.07
CA THR A 125 -32.85 10.71 14.07
C THR A 125 -33.40 10.63 12.66
N ALA A 126 -34.34 9.75 12.40
CA ALA A 126 -34.96 9.61 11.08
C ALA A 126 -35.73 10.87 10.66
N ILE A 127 -36.51 11.44 11.58
CA ILE A 127 -37.26 12.67 11.35
C ILE A 127 -36.33 13.86 11.09
N THR A 128 -35.34 14.06 11.96
CA THR A 128 -34.38 15.17 11.88
C THR A 128 -33.58 15.09 10.58
N ASN A 129 -33.07 13.93 10.23
CA ASN A 129 -32.31 13.72 9.00
C ASN A 129 -33.20 13.95 7.76
N ALA A 130 -34.46 13.52 7.76
CA ALA A 130 -35.37 13.72 6.64
C ALA A 130 -35.66 15.19 6.39
N PHE A 131 -36.02 15.96 7.44
CA PHE A 131 -36.27 17.42 7.30
C PHE A 131 -35.00 18.17 6.90
N ALA A 132 -33.88 17.89 7.51
CA ALA A 132 -32.61 18.53 7.17
C ALA A 132 -32.17 18.17 5.73
N ALA A 133 -32.30 16.93 5.27
CA ALA A 133 -31.98 16.54 3.90
C ALA A 133 -32.88 17.22 2.88
N ASN A 134 -34.17 17.38 3.20
CA ASN A 134 -35.12 18.07 2.33
C ASN A 134 -34.82 19.58 2.20
N SER A 135 -34.21 20.19 3.21
CA SER A 135 -33.83 21.64 3.18
C SER A 135 -32.58 21.94 2.33
N ILE A 136 -31.77 20.90 2.01
CA ILE A 136 -30.56 21.03 1.18
C ILE A 136 -30.97 21.19 -0.29
N PRO A 137 -30.50 22.24 -1.00
CA PRO A 137 -30.82 22.43 -2.42
C PRO A 137 -30.41 21.24 -3.29
N ALA A 138 -31.28 20.85 -4.21
CA ALA A 138 -31.00 19.80 -5.17
C ALA A 138 -29.93 20.23 -6.18
N LYS A 139 -28.94 19.41 -6.44
CA LYS A 139 -27.91 19.64 -7.46
C LYS A 139 -28.43 19.39 -8.88
N TYR A 140 -29.37 18.48 -9.04
CA TYR A 140 -29.96 18.11 -10.32
C TYR A 140 -31.49 18.34 -10.32
N SER A 141 -32.00 18.96 -11.37
CA SER A 141 -33.43 19.21 -11.54
C SER A 141 -34.03 18.26 -12.58
N VAL A 142 -35.05 17.52 -12.19
CA VAL A 142 -35.71 16.50 -13.03
C VAL A 142 -36.85 17.13 -13.91
N LYS A 143 -36.89 18.45 -14.08
CA LYS A 143 -37.99 19.23 -14.68
C LYS A 143 -38.47 18.78 -16.07
N HIS A 144 -37.73 17.96 -16.83
CA HIS A 144 -38.02 17.68 -18.24
C HIS A 144 -38.14 16.19 -18.59
N LEU A 145 -38.25 15.30 -17.60
CA LEU A 145 -38.12 13.85 -17.84
C LEU A 145 -39.42 13.03 -17.68
N VAL A 146 -40.56 13.66 -17.50
CA VAL A 146 -41.81 12.93 -17.43
C VAL A 146 -42.44 12.83 -18.83
N LYS A 147 -41.91 11.95 -19.70
CA LYS A 147 -42.75 11.36 -20.76
C LYS A 147 -43.49 10.15 -20.10
N PRO A 148 -44.83 10.05 -20.30
CA PRO A 148 -45.52 8.85 -19.91
C PRO A 148 -44.91 7.65 -20.64
N LEU A 149 -44.75 6.52 -19.95
CA LEU A 149 -44.35 5.26 -20.59
C LEU A 149 -45.36 5.00 -21.72
N SER A 150 -44.91 4.85 -22.96
CA SER A 150 -45.70 4.51 -24.12
C SER A 150 -46.53 3.25 -23.86
N GLY A 151 -47.82 3.38 -23.66
CA GLY A 151 -48.74 2.28 -23.43
C GLY A 151 -49.99 2.59 -22.65
N ALA A 152 -50.17 3.82 -22.11
CA ALA A 152 -51.43 4.23 -21.51
C ALA A 152 -52.01 5.39 -22.35
N ASN A 153 -53.22 5.24 -22.77
CA ASN A 153 -54.00 6.20 -23.61
C ASN A 153 -53.88 7.62 -23.12
N ASP A 154 -53.75 8.54 -24.08
CA ASP A 154 -53.71 9.99 -24.00
C ASP A 154 -54.57 10.57 -22.87
N ILE A 155 -53.90 10.97 -21.76
CA ILE A 155 -54.41 12.00 -20.91
C ILE A 155 -53.46 13.17 -21.04
N VAL A 156 -53.97 14.27 -21.65
CA VAL A 156 -53.33 15.56 -21.80
C VAL A 156 -52.85 16.03 -20.43
N GLY A 157 -51.56 15.76 -20.11
CA GLY A 157 -50.96 16.18 -18.87
C GLY A 157 -50.50 17.61 -18.93
N THR A 158 -51.08 18.46 -18.07
CA THR A 158 -50.55 19.78 -17.71
C THR A 158 -49.06 19.66 -17.32
N PRO A 159 -48.19 20.58 -17.73
CA PRO A 159 -46.79 20.57 -17.33
C PRO A 159 -46.69 20.72 -15.80
N LEU A 160 -46.27 19.66 -15.14
CA LEU A 160 -45.92 19.68 -13.71
C LEU A 160 -44.76 20.66 -13.49
N ASN A 161 -45.09 21.82 -12.99
CA ASN A 161 -44.13 22.78 -12.44
C ASN A 161 -43.43 22.18 -11.23
N CYS A 162 -42.30 21.57 -11.43
CA CYS A 162 -41.46 21.13 -10.35
C CYS A 162 -40.70 22.36 -9.79
N PRO A 163 -40.98 22.80 -8.56
CA PRO A 163 -40.36 23.99 -8.01
C PRO A 163 -38.87 23.78 -7.74
N THR A 164 -38.06 24.78 -7.98
CA THR A 164 -36.64 24.84 -7.61
C THR A 164 -36.42 24.94 -6.10
N THR A 165 -37.49 25.24 -5.35
CA THR A 165 -37.53 25.23 -3.88
C THR A 165 -37.99 23.85 -3.40
N PRO A 166 -37.42 23.30 -2.32
CA PRO A 166 -37.85 22.04 -1.71
C PRO A 166 -39.35 22.15 -1.39
N GLN A 167 -40.14 21.17 -1.84
CA GLN A 167 -41.53 21.08 -1.41
C GLN A 167 -41.57 20.69 0.06
N LEU A 168 -42.61 21.09 0.77
CA LEU A 168 -42.85 20.64 2.14
C LEU A 168 -42.99 19.12 2.17
N MET A 169 -42.39 18.48 3.18
CA MET A 169 -42.61 17.07 3.42
C MET A 169 -44.11 16.72 3.41
N PRO A 170 -44.51 15.56 2.89
CA PRO A 170 -45.97 15.20 2.81
C PRO A 170 -46.67 15.38 4.12
N LYS A 171 -47.86 15.96 4.08
CA LYS A 171 -48.71 16.10 5.27
C LYS A 171 -48.94 14.74 5.90
N GLY A 172 -48.63 14.59 7.20
CA GLY A 172 -48.76 13.33 7.92
C GLY A 172 -47.47 12.47 7.95
N PHE A 173 -46.34 12.92 7.45
CA PHE A 173 -45.05 12.19 7.46
C PHE A 173 -44.68 11.69 8.86
N VAL A 174 -44.61 12.57 9.86
CA VAL A 174 -44.27 12.18 11.24
C VAL A 174 -45.31 11.23 11.87
N PRO A 175 -46.61 11.48 11.80
CA PRO A 175 -47.61 10.48 12.24
C PRO A 175 -47.48 9.12 11.59
N GLN A 176 -47.09 9.05 10.32
CA GLN A 176 -46.90 7.76 9.63
C GLN A 176 -45.63 7.03 10.10
N ILE A 177 -44.54 7.73 10.44
CA ILE A 177 -43.36 7.14 11.07
C ILE A 177 -43.75 6.51 12.42
N ARG A 178 -44.46 7.25 13.26
CA ARG A 178 -44.91 6.73 14.57
C ARG A 178 -45.79 5.48 14.41
N LYS A 179 -46.73 5.52 13.46
CA LYS A 179 -47.56 4.36 13.13
C LYS A 179 -46.74 3.16 12.62
N LEU A 180 -45.67 3.41 11.86
CA LEU A 180 -44.77 2.38 11.40
C LEU A 180 -43.98 1.75 12.57
N LEU A 181 -43.60 2.52 13.57
CA LEU A 181 -42.83 2.08 14.73
C LEU A 181 -43.71 1.49 15.88
N GLU A 182 -45.05 1.72 15.89
CA GLU A 182 -45.92 1.20 16.94
C GLU A 182 -45.82 -0.32 17.17
N PRO A 183 -45.73 -1.19 16.15
CA PRO A 183 -45.51 -2.62 16.38
C PRO A 183 -44.13 -2.95 16.98
N LEU A 184 -43.10 -2.08 16.77
CA LEU A 184 -41.79 -2.24 17.37
C LEU A 184 -41.86 -2.05 18.88
N HIS A 185 -42.56 -1.04 19.37
CA HIS A 185 -42.79 -0.86 20.82
C HIS A 185 -43.48 -2.12 21.43
N LYS A 186 -44.50 -2.66 20.77
CA LYS A 186 -45.22 -3.84 21.26
C LYS A 186 -44.35 -5.10 21.31
N ILE A 187 -43.43 -5.30 20.34
CA ILE A 187 -42.54 -6.47 20.39
C ILE A 187 -41.48 -6.33 21.46
N MET A 188 -40.94 -5.12 21.70
CA MET A 188 -40.02 -4.88 22.81
C MET A 188 -40.69 -5.07 24.16
N GLU A 189 -41.91 -4.59 24.33
CA GLU A 189 -42.70 -4.84 25.54
C GLU A 189 -42.91 -6.35 25.73
N GLY A 190 -43.29 -7.10 24.67
CA GLY A 190 -43.42 -8.55 24.73
C GLY A 190 -42.13 -9.27 25.13
N MET A 191 -41.00 -8.88 24.57
CA MET A 191 -39.66 -9.42 24.96
C MET A 191 -39.34 -9.10 26.42
N SER A 192 -39.72 -7.92 26.92
CA SER A 192 -39.47 -7.50 28.30
C SER A 192 -40.33 -8.30 29.30
N LEU A 193 -41.59 -8.57 28.98
CA LEU A 193 -42.49 -9.38 29.78
C LEU A 193 -42.06 -10.84 29.84
N LEU A 194 -41.65 -11.40 28.71
CA LEU A 194 -41.20 -12.80 28.62
C LEU A 194 -39.78 -12.99 29.13
N LYS A 195 -38.99 -11.92 29.22
CA LYS A 195 -37.53 -11.93 29.51
C LYS A 195 -36.80 -12.87 28.58
N GLU A 196 -37.22 -12.90 27.33
CA GLU A 196 -36.67 -13.77 26.29
C GLU A 196 -36.60 -13.05 24.95
N ARG A 197 -35.51 -13.29 24.22
CA ARG A 197 -35.31 -12.83 22.85
C ARG A 197 -35.32 -14.04 21.91
N THR A 198 -36.43 -14.31 21.26
CA THR A 198 -36.51 -15.36 20.23
C THR A 198 -35.84 -14.89 18.94
N PRO A 199 -35.19 -15.78 18.16
CA PRO A 199 -34.63 -15.41 16.84
C PRO A 199 -35.69 -14.79 15.91
N GLN A 200 -36.90 -15.30 15.90
CA GLN A 200 -38.02 -14.73 15.12
C GLN A 200 -38.39 -13.31 15.56
N GLY A 201 -38.47 -13.08 16.88
CA GLY A 201 -38.77 -11.75 17.41
C GLY A 201 -37.66 -10.73 17.08
N LEU A 202 -36.42 -11.18 17.13
CA LEU A 202 -35.28 -10.36 16.74
C LEU A 202 -35.33 -9.97 15.25
N ASP A 203 -35.56 -10.93 14.33
CA ASP A 203 -35.68 -10.65 12.89
C ASP A 203 -36.80 -9.64 12.62
N TYR A 204 -37.93 -9.78 13.34
CA TYR A 204 -39.03 -8.83 13.23
C TYR A 204 -38.62 -7.43 13.71
N ALA A 205 -37.98 -7.31 14.86
CA ALA A 205 -37.50 -6.03 15.40
C ALA A 205 -36.46 -5.37 14.47
N LEU A 206 -35.48 -6.12 14.01
CA LEU A 206 -34.45 -5.62 13.08
C LEU A 206 -35.04 -5.11 11.76
N SER A 207 -36.16 -5.70 11.29
CA SER A 207 -36.82 -5.31 10.04
C SER A 207 -37.24 -3.84 9.99
N PHE A 208 -37.46 -3.21 11.14
CA PHE A 208 -37.89 -1.80 11.20
C PHE A 208 -36.85 -0.83 10.72
N GLY A 209 -35.55 -1.15 10.78
CA GLY A 209 -34.49 -0.32 10.27
C GLY A 209 -34.61 -0.02 8.78
N GLU A 210 -34.73 -1.08 7.97
CA GLU A 210 -34.85 -0.95 6.52
C GLU A 210 -36.22 -0.42 6.10
N ARG A 211 -37.28 -0.81 6.81
CA ARG A 211 -38.63 -0.30 6.54
C ARG A 211 -38.72 1.19 6.76
N LEU A 212 -38.15 1.70 7.85
CA LEU A 212 -38.07 3.13 8.13
C LEU A 212 -37.21 3.85 7.09
N SER A 213 -36.06 3.31 6.76
CA SER A 213 -35.15 3.89 5.77
C SER A 213 -35.81 4.02 4.39
N ALA A 214 -36.45 2.95 3.91
CA ALA A 214 -37.16 2.95 2.63
C ALA A 214 -38.34 3.93 2.62
N PHE A 215 -39.10 3.99 3.73
CA PHE A 215 -40.19 4.94 3.90
C PHE A 215 -39.70 6.39 3.84
N VAL A 216 -38.63 6.74 4.56
CA VAL A 216 -38.02 8.07 4.57
C VAL A 216 -37.54 8.45 3.16
N LEU A 217 -36.78 7.58 2.49
CA LEU A 217 -36.25 7.86 1.15
C LEU A 217 -37.39 8.05 0.12
N THR A 218 -38.44 7.24 0.17
CA THR A 218 -39.59 7.38 -0.73
C THR A 218 -40.29 8.75 -0.57
N ASN A 219 -40.50 9.21 0.68
CA ASN A 219 -41.09 10.50 0.94
C ASN A 219 -40.20 11.67 0.52
N LEU A 220 -38.88 11.54 0.68
CA LEU A 220 -37.92 12.53 0.22
C LEU A 220 -37.87 12.64 -1.32
N LEU A 221 -37.96 11.51 -2.03
CA LEU A 221 -38.06 11.50 -3.49
C LEU A 221 -39.33 12.21 -3.96
N GLN A 222 -40.47 11.88 -3.34
CA GLN A 222 -41.76 12.54 -3.65
C GLN A 222 -41.70 14.03 -3.33
N ALA A 223 -41.11 14.46 -2.22
CA ALA A 223 -40.91 15.88 -1.88
C ALA A 223 -40.00 16.59 -2.89
N ARG A 224 -39.12 15.88 -3.60
CA ARG A 224 -38.33 16.42 -4.73
C ARG A 224 -39.03 16.29 -6.09
N GLY A 225 -40.33 15.87 -6.13
CA GLY A 225 -41.09 15.70 -7.35
C GLY A 225 -40.70 14.48 -8.19
N ILE A 226 -39.98 13.50 -7.59
CA ILE A 226 -39.67 12.22 -8.21
C ILE A 226 -40.76 11.23 -7.80
N ASP A 227 -41.55 10.78 -8.78
CA ASP A 227 -42.60 9.77 -8.55
C ASP A 227 -41.97 8.44 -8.11
N SER A 228 -42.30 8.00 -6.90
CA SER A 228 -41.67 6.85 -6.26
C SER A 228 -42.66 6.05 -5.41
N THR A 229 -42.48 4.74 -5.39
CA THR A 229 -43.31 3.78 -4.64
C THR A 229 -42.46 3.06 -3.58
N TYR A 230 -42.98 3.00 -2.36
CA TYR A 230 -42.42 2.14 -1.29
C TYR A 230 -42.79 0.68 -1.53
N VAL A 231 -41.81 -0.21 -1.49
CA VAL A 231 -41.99 -1.66 -1.67
C VAL A 231 -41.33 -2.41 -0.51
N ASP A 232 -42.14 -3.10 0.29
CA ASP A 232 -41.65 -3.98 1.34
C ASP A 232 -41.20 -5.32 0.72
N ALA A 233 -39.92 -5.66 0.90
CA ALA A 233 -39.34 -6.87 0.32
C ALA A 233 -40.06 -8.16 0.75
N ARG A 234 -40.68 -8.19 1.92
CA ARG A 234 -41.48 -9.33 2.38
C ARG A 234 -42.65 -9.68 1.45
N SER A 235 -43.03 -8.76 0.57
CA SER A 235 -44.09 -9.02 -0.42
C SER A 235 -43.62 -9.88 -1.59
N TRP A 236 -42.31 -9.88 -1.90
CA TRP A 236 -41.79 -10.60 -3.04
C TRP A 236 -40.66 -11.58 -2.68
N LEU A 237 -39.81 -11.30 -1.65
CA LEU A 237 -38.69 -12.15 -1.25
C LEU A 237 -39.18 -13.26 -0.30
N ARG A 238 -39.12 -14.49 -0.75
CA ARG A 238 -39.49 -15.68 0.00
C ARG A 238 -38.28 -16.41 0.51
N THR A 239 -38.36 -16.90 1.76
CA THR A 239 -37.26 -17.58 2.44
C THR A 239 -37.79 -18.81 3.22
N ASP A 240 -36.88 -19.61 3.70
CA ASP A 240 -37.13 -20.60 4.75
C ASP A 240 -37.32 -19.94 6.15
N GLN A 241 -37.37 -20.74 7.21
CA GLN A 241 -37.56 -20.29 8.60
C GLN A 241 -36.30 -20.28 9.43
N HIS A 242 -35.10 -20.23 8.79
CA HIS A 242 -33.84 -20.04 9.52
C HIS A 242 -33.65 -18.57 9.88
N PHE A 243 -34.25 -18.15 11.00
CA PHE A 243 -34.20 -16.78 11.48
C PHE A 243 -32.76 -16.33 11.73
N GLY A 244 -32.41 -15.10 11.35
CA GLY A 244 -31.07 -14.52 11.42
C GLY A 244 -30.19 -14.78 10.18
N ASN A 245 -30.44 -15.88 9.44
CA ASN A 245 -29.69 -16.27 8.25
C ASN A 245 -30.54 -17.10 7.28
N ALA A 246 -31.65 -16.54 6.84
CA ALA A 246 -32.64 -17.25 6.05
C ALA A 246 -32.15 -17.58 4.63
N LYS A 247 -32.45 -18.77 4.13
CA LYS A 247 -32.17 -19.21 2.78
C LYS A 247 -33.31 -18.79 1.86
N VAL A 248 -32.96 -18.27 0.67
CA VAL A 248 -33.90 -17.76 -0.32
C VAL A 248 -34.56 -18.91 -1.07
N ASP A 249 -35.89 -18.88 -1.16
CA ASP A 249 -36.63 -19.68 -2.11
C ASP A 249 -36.69 -18.96 -3.46
N TRP A 250 -35.82 -19.39 -4.38
CA TRP A 250 -35.60 -18.76 -5.67
C TRP A 250 -36.83 -18.81 -6.59
N GLU A 251 -37.51 -19.94 -6.64
CA GLU A 251 -38.67 -20.14 -7.51
C GLU A 251 -39.84 -19.25 -7.08
N ALA A 252 -40.16 -19.30 -5.79
CA ALA A 252 -41.23 -18.47 -5.24
C ALA A 252 -40.89 -16.98 -5.34
N THR A 253 -39.64 -16.60 -5.10
CA THR A 253 -39.18 -15.20 -5.21
C THR A 253 -39.31 -14.69 -6.63
N LYS A 254 -38.77 -15.40 -7.61
CA LYS A 254 -38.82 -15.03 -9.03
C LYS A 254 -40.27 -14.94 -9.54
N LYS A 255 -41.14 -15.91 -9.18
CA LYS A 255 -42.56 -15.91 -9.49
C LYS A 255 -43.25 -14.68 -8.88
N ASN A 256 -42.97 -14.35 -7.62
CA ASN A 256 -43.55 -13.18 -6.97
C ASN A 256 -43.09 -11.87 -7.64
N VAL A 257 -41.79 -11.69 -7.93
CA VAL A 257 -41.29 -10.52 -8.61
C VAL A 257 -41.95 -10.33 -9.96
N ASN A 258 -42.02 -11.40 -10.77
CA ASN A 258 -42.64 -11.36 -12.10
C ASN A 258 -44.14 -11.00 -12.04
N ARG A 259 -44.83 -11.41 -10.97
CA ARG A 259 -46.27 -11.08 -10.79
C ARG A 259 -46.51 -9.65 -10.37
N ILE A 260 -45.61 -9.03 -9.56
CA ILE A 260 -45.91 -7.76 -8.89
C ILE A 260 -45.16 -6.55 -9.48
N TRP A 261 -44.10 -6.76 -10.26
CA TRP A 261 -43.29 -5.64 -10.76
C TRP A 261 -44.06 -4.64 -11.62
N GLN A 262 -45.11 -5.09 -12.34
CA GLN A 262 -45.98 -4.24 -13.14
C GLN A 262 -46.79 -3.31 -12.26
N GLY A 263 -47.21 -3.78 -11.07
CA GLY A 263 -47.96 -2.99 -10.08
C GLY A 263 -47.15 -1.93 -9.33
N TRP A 264 -45.81 -1.91 -9.51
CA TRP A 264 -45.01 -0.84 -8.90
C TRP A 264 -45.21 0.55 -9.56
N GLY A 265 -45.99 0.65 -10.61
CA GLY A 265 -46.68 1.84 -11.17
C GLY A 265 -45.80 3.04 -11.49
N THR A 266 -44.81 3.33 -10.66
CA THR A 266 -43.93 4.46 -10.76
C THR A 266 -42.61 4.09 -11.43
N ARG A 267 -41.84 5.14 -11.86
CA ARG A 267 -40.53 4.98 -12.47
C ARG A 267 -39.48 4.59 -11.47
N VAL A 268 -39.67 4.91 -10.19
CA VAL A 268 -38.75 4.59 -9.10
C VAL A 268 -39.48 3.76 -8.06
N SER A 269 -38.98 2.60 -7.74
CA SER A 269 -39.43 1.77 -6.60
C SER A 269 -38.33 1.70 -5.54
N VAL A 270 -38.69 1.94 -4.26
CA VAL A 270 -37.76 1.88 -3.12
C VAL A 270 -38.07 0.65 -2.27
N HIS A 271 -37.15 -0.29 -2.27
CA HIS A 271 -37.27 -1.58 -1.63
C HIS A 271 -36.52 -1.63 -0.30
N THR A 272 -37.12 -2.32 0.69
CA THR A 272 -36.39 -2.62 1.92
C THR A 272 -35.34 -3.69 1.64
N GLY A 273 -34.08 -3.44 2.05
CA GLY A 273 -33.04 -4.45 2.01
C GLY A 273 -33.11 -5.44 3.16
N PHE A 274 -32.25 -6.44 3.23
CA PHE A 274 -31.98 -7.33 4.35
C PHE A 274 -33.10 -8.28 4.76
N ILE A 275 -34.37 -7.97 4.53
CA ILE A 275 -35.52 -8.68 5.03
C ILE A 275 -36.25 -9.48 3.96
N GLY A 276 -36.85 -10.60 4.36
CA GLY A 276 -37.75 -11.44 3.55
C GLY A 276 -38.91 -11.96 4.39
N SER A 277 -39.64 -12.91 3.83
CA SER A 277 -40.76 -13.53 4.52
C SER A 277 -40.79 -15.02 4.21
N SER A 278 -41.01 -15.85 5.25
CA SER A 278 -41.27 -17.26 5.10
C SER A 278 -42.64 -17.53 4.43
N ALA A 279 -42.88 -18.77 4.05
CA ALA A 279 -44.12 -19.18 3.39
C ALA A 279 -45.39 -18.88 4.21
N ASP A 280 -45.29 -18.95 5.53
CA ASP A 280 -46.33 -18.62 6.50
C ASP A 280 -46.41 -17.13 6.88
N GLY A 281 -45.64 -16.26 6.18
CA GLY A 281 -45.71 -14.80 6.33
C GLY A 281 -44.87 -14.24 7.48
N ARG A 282 -44.01 -15.02 8.15
CA ARG A 282 -43.12 -14.53 9.21
C ARG A 282 -41.95 -13.76 8.61
N THR A 283 -41.59 -12.66 9.27
CA THR A 283 -40.43 -11.88 8.87
C THR A 283 -39.14 -12.64 9.15
N THR A 284 -38.26 -12.68 8.18
CA THR A 284 -36.93 -13.29 8.25
C THR A 284 -35.89 -12.30 7.83
N THR A 285 -34.62 -12.48 8.28
CA THR A 285 -33.47 -11.70 7.84
C THR A 285 -32.43 -12.55 7.10
N LEU A 286 -31.74 -11.97 6.14
CA LEU A 286 -30.78 -12.66 5.25
C LEU A 286 -29.39 -12.81 5.82
N GLY A 287 -29.15 -12.32 7.05
CA GLY A 287 -27.84 -12.33 7.67
C GLY A 287 -26.89 -11.24 7.14
N ARG A 288 -25.60 -11.48 7.22
CA ARG A 288 -24.56 -10.50 6.92
C ARG A 288 -24.63 -9.99 5.49
N ASN A 289 -24.48 -8.68 5.28
CA ASN A 289 -24.60 -8.00 3.97
C ASN A 289 -25.95 -8.27 3.27
N GLY A 290 -27.01 -8.53 4.04
CA GLY A 290 -28.31 -8.92 3.51
C GLY A 290 -28.93 -7.91 2.54
N SER A 291 -28.65 -6.60 2.68
CA SER A 291 -29.18 -5.59 1.75
C SER A 291 -28.47 -5.65 0.38
N ASP A 292 -27.16 -5.97 0.32
CA ASP A 292 -26.46 -6.22 -0.95
C ASP A 292 -27.02 -7.46 -1.62
N TYR A 293 -27.25 -8.50 -0.81
CA TYR A 293 -27.86 -9.75 -1.28
C TYR A 293 -29.30 -9.53 -1.79
N THR A 294 -30.10 -8.71 -1.10
CA THR A 294 -31.45 -8.32 -1.59
C THR A 294 -31.37 -7.62 -2.95
N ALA A 295 -30.39 -6.73 -3.15
CA ALA A 295 -30.23 -6.02 -4.42
C ALA A 295 -29.86 -6.95 -5.57
N THR A 296 -28.98 -7.91 -5.32
CA THR A 296 -28.59 -8.89 -6.36
C THR A 296 -29.68 -9.91 -6.65
N ILE A 297 -30.46 -10.36 -5.64
CA ILE A 297 -31.66 -11.19 -5.84
C ILE A 297 -32.68 -10.44 -6.71
N LEU A 298 -32.94 -9.17 -6.39
CA LEU A 298 -33.86 -8.34 -7.15
C LEU A 298 -33.39 -8.14 -8.59
N GLY A 299 -32.08 -7.83 -8.77
CA GLY A 299 -31.46 -7.65 -10.07
C GLY A 299 -31.54 -8.89 -10.95
N ALA A 300 -31.24 -10.06 -10.39
CA ALA A 300 -31.38 -11.34 -11.06
C ALA A 300 -32.83 -11.66 -11.40
N SER A 301 -33.77 -11.45 -10.46
CA SER A 301 -35.19 -11.73 -10.67
C SER A 301 -35.85 -10.84 -11.73
N LEU A 302 -35.40 -9.58 -11.87
CA LEU A 302 -35.84 -8.62 -12.90
C LEU A 302 -35.09 -8.74 -14.23
N ASN A 303 -34.06 -9.59 -14.29
CA ASN A 303 -33.11 -9.60 -15.39
C ASN A 303 -32.61 -8.16 -15.70
N ALA A 304 -32.19 -7.46 -14.66
CA ALA A 304 -31.82 -6.05 -14.74
C ALA A 304 -30.58 -5.84 -15.66
N LYS A 305 -30.44 -4.64 -16.21
CA LYS A 305 -29.26 -4.31 -17.01
C LYS A 305 -27.99 -4.38 -16.16
N GLU A 306 -28.09 -3.91 -14.93
CA GLU A 306 -26.97 -3.85 -13.98
C GLU A 306 -27.48 -3.71 -12.54
N VAL A 307 -26.66 -4.13 -11.60
CA VAL A 307 -26.83 -3.85 -10.17
C VAL A 307 -25.70 -2.93 -9.71
N VAL A 308 -26.02 -1.75 -9.19
CA VAL A 308 -25.04 -0.78 -8.72
C VAL A 308 -25.02 -0.75 -7.19
N ILE A 309 -23.91 -1.14 -6.61
CA ILE A 309 -23.69 -1.08 -5.15
C ILE A 309 -22.96 0.23 -4.84
N ASN A 310 -23.72 1.18 -4.28
CA ASN A 310 -23.17 2.46 -3.82
C ASN A 310 -22.73 2.30 -2.36
N THR A 311 -21.43 2.50 -2.10
CA THR A 311 -20.78 2.31 -0.80
C THR A 311 -19.87 3.50 -0.48
N ASP A 312 -19.09 3.43 0.59
CA ASP A 312 -18.15 4.48 1.03
C ASP A 312 -16.75 4.36 0.42
N VAL A 313 -16.50 3.33 -0.39
CA VAL A 313 -15.21 3.12 -1.09
C VAL A 313 -15.36 3.25 -2.60
N ALA A 314 -14.26 3.57 -3.28
CA ALA A 314 -14.25 3.81 -4.73
C ALA A 314 -14.47 2.55 -5.60
N GLY A 315 -14.44 1.37 -5.00
CA GLY A 315 -14.53 0.07 -5.65
C GLY A 315 -13.71 -0.97 -4.91
N VAL A 316 -13.45 -2.10 -5.52
CA VAL A 316 -12.48 -3.07 -5.05
C VAL A 316 -11.09 -2.51 -5.29
N MET A 317 -10.29 -2.41 -4.25
CA MET A 317 -8.96 -1.83 -4.31
C MET A 317 -7.90 -2.91 -4.54
N THR A 318 -6.79 -2.56 -5.17
CA THR A 318 -5.65 -3.48 -5.38
C THR A 318 -5.02 -3.99 -4.09
N ALA A 319 -5.22 -3.29 -2.97
CA ALA A 319 -4.95 -3.73 -1.60
C ALA A 319 -5.80 -2.90 -0.62
N ASP A 320 -5.78 -3.23 0.68
CA ASP A 320 -6.45 -2.41 1.71
C ASP A 320 -5.79 -1.02 1.79
N PRO A 321 -6.51 0.07 1.49
CA PRO A 321 -5.96 1.43 1.48
C PRO A 321 -5.47 1.92 2.86
N ARG A 322 -5.89 1.26 3.95
CA ARG A 322 -5.37 1.53 5.30
C ARG A 322 -3.96 0.98 5.50
N ILE A 323 -3.54 0.03 4.67
CA ILE A 323 -2.20 -0.56 4.67
C ILE A 323 -1.37 0.02 3.53
N VAL A 324 -1.94 0.14 2.32
CA VAL A 324 -1.29 0.64 1.11
C VAL A 324 -2.02 1.91 0.67
N GLU A 325 -1.48 3.07 1.00
CA GLU A 325 -2.12 4.37 0.73
C GLU A 325 -2.32 4.64 -0.78
N ASP A 326 -1.46 4.06 -1.62
CA ASP A 326 -1.51 4.19 -3.08
C ASP A 326 -2.32 3.08 -3.76
N ALA A 327 -3.05 2.27 -3.02
CA ALA A 327 -3.94 1.29 -3.61
C ALA A 327 -4.94 1.99 -4.54
N VAL A 328 -5.11 1.44 -5.74
CA VAL A 328 -6.00 1.99 -6.76
C VAL A 328 -7.22 1.08 -6.95
N PRO A 329 -8.37 1.63 -7.38
CA PRO A 329 -9.53 0.81 -7.72
C PRO A 329 -9.22 -0.10 -8.91
N VAL A 330 -9.62 -1.36 -8.79
CA VAL A 330 -9.62 -2.32 -9.89
C VAL A 330 -10.83 -2.03 -10.77
N SER A 331 -10.60 -1.71 -12.03
CA SER A 331 -11.69 -1.30 -12.93
C SER A 331 -12.66 -2.44 -13.26
N ASN A 332 -12.13 -3.65 -13.47
CA ASN A 332 -12.89 -4.81 -13.91
C ASN A 332 -12.47 -6.06 -13.14
N LEU A 333 -13.44 -6.89 -12.79
CA LEU A 333 -13.27 -8.21 -12.15
C LEU A 333 -14.20 -9.22 -12.80
N THR A 334 -13.79 -10.47 -12.82
CA THR A 334 -14.72 -11.58 -13.04
C THR A 334 -15.51 -11.89 -11.75
N PHE A 335 -16.67 -12.52 -11.87
CA PHE A 335 -17.41 -12.99 -10.66
C PHE A 335 -16.59 -13.95 -9.82
N ASP A 336 -15.80 -14.78 -10.47
CA ASP A 336 -14.97 -15.78 -9.79
C ASP A 336 -13.80 -15.13 -9.01
N GLU A 337 -13.14 -14.12 -9.56
CA GLU A 337 -12.14 -13.33 -8.82
C GLU A 337 -12.79 -12.60 -7.63
N ALA A 338 -13.97 -12.01 -7.84
CA ALA A 338 -14.71 -11.34 -6.78
C ALA A 338 -15.12 -12.32 -5.66
N LEU A 339 -15.48 -13.55 -6.01
CA LEU A 339 -15.81 -14.62 -5.07
C LEU A 339 -14.58 -15.00 -4.21
N GLU A 340 -13.40 -15.20 -4.84
CA GLU A 340 -12.14 -15.45 -4.12
C GLU A 340 -11.81 -14.32 -3.14
N LEU A 341 -11.98 -13.07 -3.58
CA LEU A 341 -11.76 -11.90 -2.73
C LEU A 341 -12.71 -11.84 -1.54
N ALA A 342 -13.98 -12.23 -1.75
CA ALA A 342 -14.97 -12.29 -0.68
C ALA A 342 -14.61 -13.33 0.40
N VAL A 343 -13.96 -14.41 0.02
CA VAL A 343 -13.51 -15.48 0.94
C VAL A 343 -12.25 -15.06 1.69
N TYR A 344 -11.29 -14.44 1.01
CA TYR A 344 -9.95 -14.16 1.57
C TYR A 344 -9.76 -12.77 2.18
N GLY A 345 -10.82 -12.03 2.51
CA GLY A 345 -10.71 -10.91 3.42
C GLY A 345 -11.21 -9.55 2.96
N THR A 346 -11.80 -9.39 1.78
CA THR A 346 -12.48 -8.14 1.46
C THR A 346 -13.74 -8.01 2.31
N LYS A 347 -13.81 -6.95 3.12
CA LYS A 347 -15.00 -6.66 3.95
C LYS A 347 -16.15 -6.03 3.16
N LEU A 348 -15.97 -5.85 1.83
CA LEU A 348 -16.90 -5.11 0.98
C LEU A 348 -18.19 -5.86 0.71
N PHE A 349 -18.13 -7.17 0.53
CA PHE A 349 -19.27 -7.99 0.18
C PHE A 349 -19.15 -9.41 0.74
N HIS A 350 -20.28 -10.10 0.84
CA HIS A 350 -20.36 -11.50 1.20
C HIS A 350 -20.48 -12.36 -0.06
N TYR A 351 -19.84 -13.53 -0.10
CA TYR A 351 -19.81 -14.41 -1.27
C TYR A 351 -21.21 -14.74 -1.82
N ARG A 352 -22.24 -14.84 -0.96
CA ARG A 352 -23.63 -15.08 -1.38
C ARG A 352 -24.17 -14.01 -2.32
N THR A 353 -23.66 -12.80 -2.25
CA THR A 353 -24.10 -11.67 -3.09
C THR A 353 -23.91 -11.93 -4.58
N PHE A 354 -22.94 -12.76 -4.96
CA PHE A 354 -22.61 -13.00 -6.37
C PHE A 354 -23.46 -14.10 -7.02
N PHE A 355 -23.88 -15.12 -6.29
CA PHE A 355 -24.57 -16.27 -6.87
C PHE A 355 -25.78 -15.92 -7.75
N PRO A 356 -26.71 -15.02 -7.34
CA PRO A 356 -27.83 -14.64 -8.19
C PRO A 356 -27.42 -14.07 -9.55
N LEU A 357 -26.37 -13.27 -9.54
CA LEU A 357 -25.89 -12.56 -10.73
C LEU A 357 -25.07 -13.47 -11.65
N MET A 358 -24.34 -14.42 -11.08
CA MET A 358 -23.60 -15.44 -11.86
C MET A 358 -24.53 -16.32 -12.71
N GLU A 359 -25.73 -16.65 -12.18
CA GLU A 359 -26.70 -17.44 -12.88
C GLU A 359 -27.38 -16.68 -14.03
N THR A 360 -27.62 -15.38 -13.84
CA THR A 360 -28.38 -14.54 -14.80
C THR A 360 -27.51 -13.67 -15.69
N ASP A 361 -26.18 -13.66 -15.43
CA ASP A 361 -25.17 -12.83 -16.12
C ASP A 361 -25.44 -11.31 -16.04
N VAL A 362 -26.09 -10.88 -15.00
CA VAL A 362 -26.34 -9.46 -14.72
C VAL A 362 -25.07 -8.83 -14.10
N PRO A 363 -24.45 -7.82 -14.73
CA PRO A 363 -23.24 -7.22 -14.19
C PRO A 363 -23.51 -6.42 -12.91
N MET A 364 -22.49 -6.36 -12.03
CA MET A 364 -22.51 -5.58 -10.80
C MET A 364 -21.44 -4.49 -10.87
N LEU A 365 -21.84 -3.25 -10.58
CA LEU A 365 -20.93 -2.10 -10.47
C LEU A 365 -20.81 -1.65 -9.01
N ILE A 366 -19.60 -1.56 -8.49
CA ILE A 366 -19.32 -1.04 -7.14
C ILE A 366 -18.70 0.34 -7.28
N ARG A 367 -19.27 1.36 -6.62
CA ARG A 367 -18.75 2.72 -6.67
C ARG A 367 -18.97 3.50 -5.37
N ASN A 368 -18.21 4.59 -5.21
CA ASN A 368 -18.34 5.45 -4.06
C ASN A 368 -19.60 6.33 -4.17
N THR A 369 -20.44 6.33 -3.12
CA THR A 369 -21.62 7.18 -3.05
C THR A 369 -21.27 8.67 -3.07
N LEU A 370 -20.19 9.08 -2.38
CA LEU A 370 -19.79 10.47 -2.16
C LEU A 370 -18.73 10.97 -3.13
N GLY A 371 -18.16 10.11 -3.97
CA GLY A 371 -17.11 10.44 -4.94
C GLY A 371 -17.68 10.96 -6.27
N ASN A 372 -16.77 11.23 -7.22
CA ASN A 372 -17.17 11.41 -8.61
C ASN A 372 -17.87 10.14 -9.08
N MET A 373 -19.03 10.28 -9.71
CA MET A 373 -19.82 9.15 -10.22
C MET A 373 -19.14 8.42 -11.39
N GLU A 374 -17.95 8.86 -11.78
CA GLU A 374 -17.11 8.24 -12.80
C GLU A 374 -16.17 7.23 -12.14
N GLY A 375 -16.08 6.02 -12.69
CA GLY A 375 -15.23 4.94 -12.18
C GLY A 375 -15.98 3.97 -11.26
N GLY A 376 -15.22 3.11 -10.62
CA GLY A 376 -15.70 1.99 -9.80
C GLY A 376 -15.14 0.67 -10.29
N THR A 377 -15.64 -0.44 -9.72
CA THR A 377 -15.29 -1.80 -10.14
C THR A 377 -16.50 -2.45 -10.81
N LEU A 378 -16.37 -2.78 -12.09
CA LEU A 378 -17.35 -3.58 -12.81
C LEU A 378 -17.05 -5.07 -12.61
N ILE A 379 -18.03 -5.82 -12.13
CA ILE A 379 -17.95 -7.27 -11.94
C ILE A 379 -18.91 -7.93 -12.93
N SER A 380 -18.37 -8.76 -13.82
CA SER A 380 -19.14 -9.45 -14.86
C SER A 380 -18.52 -10.82 -15.14
N ARG A 381 -19.19 -11.65 -15.95
CA ARG A 381 -18.67 -12.98 -16.32
C ARG A 381 -17.32 -12.91 -17.02
N ASN A 382 -17.15 -11.97 -17.95
CA ASN A 382 -15.95 -11.84 -18.78
C ASN A 382 -14.98 -10.74 -18.29
N GLY A 383 -15.20 -10.14 -17.10
CA GLY A 383 -14.34 -9.07 -16.58
C GLY A 383 -14.23 -7.85 -17.52
N GLY A 384 -15.25 -7.58 -18.37
CA GLY A 384 -15.24 -6.46 -19.31
C GLY A 384 -14.25 -6.62 -20.48
N ARG A 385 -13.67 -7.80 -20.68
CA ARG A 385 -12.84 -8.10 -21.85
C ARG A 385 -13.77 -8.32 -23.05
N ASN A 386 -13.71 -7.43 -24.04
CA ASN A 386 -14.40 -7.65 -25.31
C ASN A 386 -13.65 -8.74 -26.09
N ASP A 387 -14.35 -9.76 -26.56
CA ASP A 387 -13.83 -10.79 -27.45
C ASP A 387 -13.45 -10.26 -28.86
N ASP A 388 -13.60 -8.96 -29.10
CA ASP A 388 -13.21 -8.29 -30.33
C ASP A 388 -11.71 -8.02 -30.37
N SER A 389 -10.94 -9.04 -30.71
CA SER A 389 -9.49 -8.99 -31.03
C SER A 389 -9.17 -8.29 -32.38
N SER A 390 -9.91 -7.24 -32.78
CA SER A 390 -9.71 -6.54 -34.04
C SER A 390 -9.20 -5.09 -33.95
N SER A 391 -8.87 -4.56 -32.78
CA SER A 391 -8.20 -3.27 -32.67
C SER A 391 -6.81 -3.44 -32.04
N GLY A 392 -5.80 -3.48 -32.94
CA GLY A 392 -4.38 -3.63 -32.59
C GLY A 392 -3.85 -2.43 -31.80
N SER A 393 -3.95 -2.47 -30.50
CA SER A 393 -3.03 -1.79 -29.60
C SER A 393 -2.24 -2.87 -28.86
N VAL A 394 -1.07 -3.17 -29.42
CA VAL A 394 -0.06 -4.03 -28.79
C VAL A 394 0.42 -3.32 -27.54
N ALA A 395 -0.19 -3.62 -26.39
CA ALA A 395 0.46 -3.41 -25.11
C ALA A 395 1.41 -4.61 -24.92
N ASN A 396 2.68 -4.40 -25.22
CA ASN A 396 3.76 -5.33 -24.90
C ASN A 396 3.94 -5.42 -23.39
N ASP A 397 3.16 -6.29 -22.70
CA ASP A 397 3.48 -6.75 -21.36
C ASP A 397 2.79 -8.12 -21.17
N ASP A 398 3.43 -9.18 -21.70
CA ASP A 398 3.00 -10.60 -21.62
C ASP A 398 3.17 -11.22 -20.21
N VAL A 399 3.32 -10.43 -19.16
CA VAL A 399 3.42 -10.95 -17.79
C VAL A 399 2.06 -10.84 -17.13
N ALA A 400 1.44 -11.97 -16.82
CA ALA A 400 0.21 -12.01 -16.05
C ALA A 400 0.39 -11.32 -14.69
N ARG A 401 -0.41 -10.29 -14.43
CA ARG A 401 -0.36 -9.53 -13.18
C ARG A 401 -1.53 -9.89 -12.29
N PRO A 402 -1.32 -10.10 -10.97
CA PRO A 402 -2.43 -10.28 -10.03
C PRO A 402 -3.36 -9.07 -10.06
N THR A 403 -4.63 -9.34 -9.86
CA THR A 403 -5.66 -8.30 -9.80
C THR A 403 -5.56 -7.51 -8.50
N CYS A 404 -5.29 -8.20 -7.39
CA CYS A 404 -5.13 -7.55 -6.08
C CYS A 404 -4.39 -8.44 -5.07
N VAL A 405 -4.00 -7.81 -3.96
CA VAL A 405 -3.42 -8.44 -2.77
C VAL A 405 -4.38 -8.22 -1.59
N THR A 406 -4.80 -9.29 -0.93
CA THR A 406 -5.70 -9.22 0.22
C THR A 406 -5.12 -9.91 1.44
N SER A 407 -5.54 -9.51 2.63
CA SER A 407 -5.13 -10.15 3.90
C SER A 407 -6.32 -10.39 4.81
N LEU A 408 -6.33 -11.55 5.46
CA LEU A 408 -7.28 -11.92 6.50
C LEU A 408 -6.53 -12.10 7.81
N GLU A 409 -6.79 -11.20 8.76
CA GLU A 409 -6.09 -11.10 10.05
C GLU A 409 -6.88 -11.80 11.17
N ASN A 410 -6.27 -11.90 12.37
CA ASN A 410 -6.86 -12.50 13.57
C ASN A 410 -7.21 -13.97 13.41
N LEU A 411 -6.30 -14.74 12.83
CA LEU A 411 -6.42 -16.18 12.66
C LEU A 411 -5.51 -16.93 13.62
N ALA A 412 -5.80 -18.24 13.76
CA ALA A 412 -4.96 -19.19 14.47
C ALA A 412 -4.77 -20.45 13.63
N ILE A 413 -3.57 -21.02 13.69
CA ILE A 413 -3.27 -22.35 13.17
C ILE A 413 -3.49 -23.36 14.29
N VAL A 414 -4.22 -24.42 14.02
CA VAL A 414 -4.34 -25.61 14.89
C VAL A 414 -3.67 -26.76 14.17
N GLU A 415 -2.60 -27.31 14.76
CA GLU A 415 -1.78 -28.40 14.21
C GLU A 415 -1.84 -29.61 15.11
N VAL A 416 -2.04 -30.78 14.52
CA VAL A 416 -1.90 -32.09 15.17
C VAL A 416 -0.89 -32.92 14.37
N ARG A 417 0.09 -33.53 15.03
CA ARG A 417 1.11 -34.39 14.40
C ARG A 417 0.89 -35.85 14.73
N VAL A 418 1.06 -36.68 13.73
CA VAL A 418 1.02 -38.15 13.87
C VAL A 418 2.42 -38.62 14.28
N LEU A 419 2.50 -39.39 15.38
CA LEU A 419 3.75 -39.85 15.95
C LEU A 419 4.11 -41.25 15.46
N HIS A 420 3.13 -42.13 15.23
CA HIS A 420 3.33 -43.51 14.75
C HIS A 420 2.38 -43.84 13.61
N GLN A 421 2.92 -44.26 12.48
CA GLN A 421 2.14 -44.75 11.34
C GLN A 421 1.69 -46.19 11.56
N GLN A 422 0.39 -46.40 11.66
CA GLN A 422 -0.20 -47.72 11.34
C GLN A 422 -0.91 -47.54 9.97
N GLU A 423 -0.64 -48.42 9.02
CA GLU A 423 -1.06 -48.32 7.60
C GLU A 423 -2.60 -48.10 7.35
N SER A 424 -3.42 -48.15 8.39
CA SER A 424 -4.87 -48.03 8.32
C SER A 424 -5.46 -46.76 9.00
N ALA A 425 -4.65 -46.00 9.76
CA ALA A 425 -5.14 -44.91 10.60
C ALA A 425 -5.14 -43.52 9.89
N ASP A 426 -4.29 -43.32 8.89
CA ASP A 426 -3.98 -42.00 8.32
C ASP A 426 -5.15 -41.33 7.57
N ALA A 427 -5.97 -42.11 6.87
CA ALA A 427 -7.13 -41.59 6.15
C ALA A 427 -8.28 -41.10 7.05
N ASN A 428 -8.34 -41.60 8.30
CA ASN A 428 -9.43 -41.29 9.23
C ASN A 428 -9.17 -40.06 10.10
N LEU A 429 -7.92 -39.70 10.37
CA LEU A 429 -7.59 -38.64 11.33
C LEU A 429 -7.98 -37.26 10.80
N GLY A 430 -7.61 -36.92 9.56
CA GLY A 430 -8.01 -35.66 8.93
C GLY A 430 -9.53 -35.53 8.86
N SER A 431 -10.22 -36.60 8.45
CA SER A 431 -11.69 -36.68 8.41
C SER A 431 -12.34 -36.53 9.78
N LEU A 432 -11.76 -37.15 10.82
CA LEU A 432 -12.23 -37.01 12.21
C LEU A 432 -12.09 -35.58 12.72
N MET A 433 -10.95 -34.94 12.45
CA MET A 433 -10.70 -33.57 12.84
C MET A 433 -11.62 -32.61 12.09
N SER A 434 -11.74 -32.71 10.76
CA SER A 434 -12.63 -31.88 9.93
C SER A 434 -14.09 -32.04 10.39
N LYS A 435 -14.54 -33.26 10.71
CA LYS A 435 -15.86 -33.51 11.30
C LYS A 435 -16.00 -32.83 12.66
N THR A 436 -15.02 -32.95 13.54
CA THR A 436 -15.03 -32.33 14.88
C THR A 436 -15.13 -30.81 14.79
N LEU A 437 -14.41 -30.19 13.83
CA LEU A 437 -14.49 -28.76 13.60
C LEU A 437 -15.87 -28.35 13.09
N ALA A 438 -16.44 -29.13 12.17
CA ALA A 438 -17.81 -28.91 11.67
C ALA A 438 -18.85 -29.03 12.77
N ASP A 439 -18.74 -30.05 13.65
CA ASP A 439 -19.66 -30.27 14.77
C ASP A 439 -19.68 -29.11 15.79
N VAL A 440 -18.53 -28.42 15.94
CA VAL A 440 -18.39 -27.22 16.81
C VAL A 440 -18.78 -25.95 16.07
N GLY A 441 -19.02 -26.02 14.77
CA GLY A 441 -19.30 -24.84 13.93
C GLY A 441 -18.07 -23.96 13.71
N SER A 442 -16.86 -24.52 13.76
CA SER A 442 -15.63 -23.77 13.48
C SER A 442 -15.47 -23.51 11.99
N THR A 443 -15.19 -22.26 11.64
CA THR A 443 -14.92 -21.86 10.26
C THR A 443 -13.50 -22.25 9.88
N VAL A 444 -13.32 -23.10 8.86
CA VAL A 444 -12.00 -23.48 8.35
C VAL A 444 -11.71 -22.70 7.07
N TYR A 445 -10.65 -21.86 7.08
CA TYR A 445 -10.20 -21.12 5.90
C TYR A 445 -9.20 -21.89 5.06
N MET A 446 -8.40 -22.74 5.69
CA MET A 446 -7.40 -23.55 5.03
C MET A 446 -7.21 -24.85 5.80
N GLU A 447 -7.16 -25.95 5.07
CA GLU A 447 -6.75 -27.25 5.56
C GLU A 447 -5.49 -27.68 4.80
N SER A 448 -4.50 -28.16 5.52
CA SER A 448 -3.26 -28.68 4.95
C SER A 448 -2.89 -30.00 5.63
N VAL A 449 -2.69 -31.01 4.83
CA VAL A 449 -2.22 -32.32 5.28
C VAL A 449 -0.84 -32.55 4.74
N ALA A 450 0.15 -32.78 5.62
CA ALA A 450 1.51 -33.09 5.18
C ALA A 450 1.57 -34.42 4.45
N ALA A 451 2.59 -34.59 3.59
CA ALA A 451 2.82 -35.86 2.90
C ALA A 451 2.83 -37.01 3.88
N HIS A 452 2.16 -38.10 3.53
CA HIS A 452 1.98 -39.29 4.38
C HIS A 452 1.24 -39.05 5.70
N GLY A 453 0.42 -37.97 5.83
CA GLY A 453 -0.43 -37.75 6.99
C GLY A 453 0.29 -37.36 8.29
N HIS A 454 1.61 -37.06 8.26
CA HIS A 454 2.40 -36.78 9.46
C HIS A 454 1.95 -35.57 10.27
N SER A 455 1.25 -34.62 9.66
CA SER A 455 0.56 -33.54 10.36
C SER A 455 -0.66 -33.09 9.62
N VAL A 456 -1.66 -32.68 10.36
CA VAL A 456 -2.89 -32.03 9.86
C VAL A 456 -2.98 -30.66 10.50
N MET A 457 -3.18 -29.64 9.67
CA MET A 457 -3.18 -28.25 10.06
C MET A 457 -4.47 -27.59 9.56
N PHE A 458 -5.11 -26.82 10.42
CA PHE A 458 -6.27 -25.98 10.09
C PHE A 458 -6.01 -24.53 10.42
N VAL A 459 -6.45 -23.63 9.55
CA VAL A 459 -6.46 -22.19 9.80
C VAL A 459 -7.91 -21.77 10.10
N ILE A 460 -8.13 -21.24 11.28
CA ILE A 460 -9.45 -20.89 11.82
C ILE A 460 -9.43 -19.46 12.41
N PRO A 461 -10.59 -18.81 12.62
CA PRO A 461 -10.65 -17.57 13.39
C PRO A 461 -10.07 -17.76 14.79
N GLN A 462 -9.26 -16.80 15.25
CA GLN A 462 -8.60 -16.90 16.55
C GLN A 462 -9.60 -16.99 17.70
N GLU A 463 -10.75 -16.35 17.60
CA GLU A 463 -11.82 -16.38 18.59
C GLU A 463 -12.45 -17.78 18.79
N GLN A 464 -12.39 -18.62 17.74
CA GLN A 464 -12.90 -19.99 17.76
C GLN A 464 -11.87 -21.02 18.25
N SER A 465 -10.60 -20.63 18.41
CA SER A 465 -9.50 -21.55 18.73
C SER A 465 -9.70 -22.30 20.03
N VAL A 466 -10.21 -21.64 21.08
CA VAL A 466 -10.41 -22.27 22.41
C VAL A 466 -11.47 -23.37 22.34
N ALA A 467 -12.61 -23.09 21.73
CA ALA A 467 -13.70 -24.06 21.58
C ALA A 467 -13.24 -25.27 20.71
N THR A 468 -12.52 -24.98 19.63
CA THR A 468 -11.96 -26.00 18.74
C THR A 468 -10.96 -26.92 19.45
N ILE A 469 -10.05 -26.37 20.25
CA ILE A 469 -9.09 -27.18 21.02
C ILE A 469 -9.80 -28.10 22.02
N VAL A 470 -10.79 -27.58 22.74
CA VAL A 470 -11.55 -28.39 23.71
C VAL A 470 -12.23 -29.57 23.01
N ALA A 471 -12.81 -29.33 21.85
CA ALA A 471 -13.48 -30.36 21.07
C ALA A 471 -12.48 -31.38 20.51
N LEU A 472 -11.36 -30.91 19.92
CA LEU A 472 -10.30 -31.80 19.41
C LEU A 472 -9.65 -32.64 20.50
N ASN A 473 -9.37 -32.07 21.66
CA ASN A 473 -8.86 -32.83 22.82
C ASN A 473 -9.83 -33.93 23.27
N LYS A 474 -11.13 -33.68 23.16
CA LYS A 474 -12.14 -34.67 23.48
C LYS A 474 -12.24 -35.79 22.43
N SER A 475 -12.23 -35.45 21.14
CA SER A 475 -12.34 -36.40 20.04
C SER A 475 -11.06 -37.21 19.82
N LEU A 476 -9.88 -36.61 20.06
CA LEU A 476 -8.58 -37.23 19.87
C LEU A 476 -8.05 -37.90 21.15
N LYS A 477 -8.79 -37.88 22.25
CA LYS A 477 -8.31 -38.39 23.56
C LYS A 477 -7.73 -39.78 23.49
N VAL A 478 -8.38 -40.71 22.84
CA VAL A 478 -7.95 -42.12 22.70
C VAL A 478 -6.65 -42.20 21.92
N HIS A 479 -6.54 -41.48 20.81
CA HIS A 479 -5.33 -41.46 19.95
C HIS A 479 -4.12 -40.83 20.64
N VAL A 480 -4.36 -39.80 21.49
CA VAL A 480 -3.31 -39.19 22.33
C VAL A 480 -2.85 -40.13 23.43
N GLU A 481 -3.78 -40.80 24.13
CA GLU A 481 -3.46 -41.76 25.18
C GLU A 481 -2.72 -42.99 24.62
N GLN A 482 -2.97 -43.38 23.39
CA GLN A 482 -2.26 -44.44 22.67
C GLN A 482 -0.91 -43.99 22.10
N GLY A 483 -0.59 -42.70 22.18
CA GLY A 483 0.65 -42.15 21.66
C GLY A 483 0.70 -42.05 20.11
N GLU A 484 -0.45 -42.13 19.43
CA GLU A 484 -0.54 -42.08 17.98
C GLU A 484 -0.40 -40.64 17.47
N VAL A 485 -0.93 -39.66 18.21
CA VAL A 485 -0.94 -38.25 17.84
C VAL A 485 -0.50 -37.36 18.99
N THR A 486 0.00 -36.13 18.63
CA THR A 486 0.27 -35.09 19.62
C THR A 486 -1.00 -34.43 20.09
N LEU A 487 -0.95 -33.77 21.25
CA LEU A 487 -1.95 -32.78 21.60
C LEU A 487 -2.01 -31.68 20.53
N PRO A 488 -3.21 -31.12 20.24
CA PRO A 488 -3.35 -30.00 19.34
C PRO A 488 -2.51 -28.79 19.78
N VAL A 489 -1.69 -28.28 18.89
CA VAL A 489 -0.85 -27.09 19.12
C VAL A 489 -1.47 -25.91 18.39
N VAL A 490 -1.55 -24.75 19.07
CA VAL A 490 -2.13 -23.53 18.50
C VAL A 490 -1.08 -22.47 18.34
N THR A 491 -0.98 -21.94 17.12
CA THR A 491 -0.21 -20.74 16.81
C THR A 491 -1.20 -19.59 16.56
N SER A 492 -1.33 -18.70 17.55
CA SER A 492 -2.24 -17.56 17.50
C SER A 492 -1.63 -16.36 16.77
N ASN A 493 -2.49 -15.38 16.41
CA ASN A 493 -2.10 -14.15 15.75
C ASN A 493 -1.34 -14.40 14.42
N VAL A 494 -1.98 -15.14 13.55
CA VAL A 494 -1.52 -15.36 12.17
C VAL A 494 -2.43 -14.65 11.18
N THR A 495 -1.89 -14.38 10.00
CA THR A 495 -2.58 -13.71 8.90
C THR A 495 -2.45 -14.54 7.64
N MET A 496 -3.56 -14.75 6.95
CA MET A 496 -3.57 -15.24 5.57
C MET A 496 -3.35 -14.06 4.63
N LEU A 497 -2.37 -14.16 3.76
CA LEU A 497 -2.05 -13.20 2.71
C LEU A 497 -2.27 -13.87 1.35
N SER A 498 -3.10 -13.28 0.51
CA SER A 498 -3.51 -13.87 -0.77
C SER A 498 -3.29 -12.92 -1.93
N VAL A 499 -2.87 -13.43 -3.07
CA VAL A 499 -2.93 -12.77 -4.37
C VAL A 499 -3.97 -13.47 -5.23
N VAL A 500 -4.74 -12.69 -5.97
CA VAL A 500 -5.83 -13.19 -6.82
C VAL A 500 -5.54 -12.88 -8.28
N LEU A 501 -5.75 -13.88 -9.14
CA LEU A 501 -5.56 -13.82 -10.58
C LEU A 501 -6.53 -14.82 -11.23
N GLU A 502 -7.10 -14.46 -12.37
CA GLU A 502 -8.10 -15.28 -13.09
C GLU A 502 -7.62 -16.71 -13.36
N SER A 503 -6.37 -16.89 -13.82
CA SER A 503 -5.77 -18.19 -14.15
C SER A 503 -4.45 -18.40 -13.40
N MET A 504 -4.52 -18.56 -12.07
CA MET A 504 -3.33 -18.69 -11.22
C MET A 504 -2.46 -19.90 -11.57
N ARG A 505 -3.07 -21.04 -11.90
CA ARG A 505 -2.35 -22.28 -12.22
C ARG A 505 -1.55 -22.21 -13.51
N GLU A 506 -1.99 -21.40 -14.46
CA GLU A 506 -1.33 -21.21 -15.76
C GLU A 506 -0.17 -20.22 -15.68
N ASN A 507 -0.05 -19.50 -14.57
CA ASN A 507 0.92 -18.43 -14.35
C ASN A 507 1.83 -18.73 -13.14
N PRO A 508 2.76 -19.70 -13.24
CA PRO A 508 3.61 -20.11 -12.12
C PRO A 508 4.57 -19.01 -11.64
N ASP A 509 4.81 -17.99 -12.47
CA ASP A 509 5.64 -16.84 -12.11
C ASP A 509 5.02 -15.99 -10.99
N VAL A 510 3.68 -15.97 -10.87
CA VAL A 510 2.98 -15.20 -9.84
C VAL A 510 3.26 -15.75 -8.43
N PRO A 511 3.07 -17.07 -8.13
CA PRO A 511 3.50 -17.65 -6.86
C PRO A 511 5.00 -17.49 -6.60
N ALA A 512 5.85 -17.65 -7.61
CA ALA A 512 7.30 -17.50 -7.46
C ALA A 512 7.68 -16.06 -7.06
N THR A 513 7.11 -15.08 -7.73
CA THR A 513 7.29 -13.65 -7.45
C THR A 513 6.77 -13.29 -6.05
N PHE A 514 5.61 -13.81 -5.67
CA PHE A 514 5.03 -13.62 -4.34
C PHE A 514 5.94 -14.15 -3.24
N LEU A 515 6.45 -15.38 -3.38
CA LEU A 515 7.39 -15.99 -2.43
C LEU A 515 8.71 -15.23 -2.38
N SER A 516 9.22 -14.79 -3.54
CA SER A 516 10.44 -13.97 -3.62
C SER A 516 10.28 -12.65 -2.87
N ALA A 517 9.12 -12.00 -2.95
CA ALA A 517 8.82 -10.78 -2.20
C ALA A 517 8.86 -11.02 -0.68
N LEU A 518 8.22 -12.09 -0.20
CA LEU A 518 8.24 -12.44 1.23
C LEU A 518 9.65 -12.82 1.72
N SER A 519 10.39 -13.58 0.90
CA SER A 519 11.78 -13.93 1.18
C SER A 519 12.68 -12.70 1.28
N ALA A 520 12.54 -11.75 0.36
CA ALA A 520 13.29 -10.48 0.36
C ALA A 520 13.04 -9.65 1.63
N LEU A 521 11.83 -9.74 2.20
CA LEU A 521 11.46 -9.09 3.45
C LEU A 521 11.89 -9.90 4.70
N GLY A 522 12.42 -11.11 4.52
CA GLY A 522 12.76 -12.03 5.61
C GLY A 522 11.52 -12.51 6.40
N ILE A 523 10.37 -12.62 5.73
CA ILE A 523 9.12 -13.08 6.35
C ILE A 523 9.04 -14.61 6.21
N SER A 524 8.88 -15.29 7.35
CA SER A 524 8.74 -16.73 7.39
C SER A 524 7.33 -17.17 7.03
N LEU A 525 7.23 -18.25 6.24
CA LEU A 525 5.97 -18.89 5.90
C LEU A 525 5.62 -19.95 6.93
N LEU A 526 4.37 -19.95 7.37
CA LEU A 526 3.83 -20.97 8.27
C LEU A 526 3.07 -22.06 7.49
N ALA A 527 2.34 -21.65 6.45
CA ALA A 527 1.63 -22.54 5.53
C ALA A 527 1.41 -21.84 4.19
N ASN A 528 1.09 -22.60 3.14
CA ASN A 528 0.66 -22.03 1.86
C ASN A 528 -0.30 -22.97 1.14
N THR A 529 -1.06 -22.41 0.19
CA THR A 529 -1.95 -23.18 -0.69
C THR A 529 -2.06 -22.49 -2.05
N LEU A 530 -2.17 -23.30 -3.10
CA LEU A 530 -2.38 -22.86 -4.48
C LEU A 530 -3.81 -23.24 -4.89
N GLY A 531 -4.67 -22.23 -5.01
CA GLY A 531 -6.01 -22.36 -5.55
C GLY A 531 -6.03 -22.30 -7.09
N GLN A 532 -7.22 -22.31 -7.66
CA GLN A 532 -7.39 -22.12 -9.10
C GLN A 532 -7.13 -20.66 -9.52
N ARG A 533 -7.54 -19.71 -8.66
CA ARG A 533 -7.47 -18.25 -8.89
C ARG A 533 -6.73 -17.49 -7.82
N SER A 534 -6.25 -18.15 -6.80
CA SER A 534 -5.54 -17.52 -5.69
C SER A 534 -4.30 -18.30 -5.29
N TYR A 535 -3.29 -17.58 -4.83
CA TYR A 535 -2.18 -18.14 -4.08
C TYR A 535 -2.13 -17.50 -2.71
N THR A 536 -2.18 -18.31 -1.68
CA THR A 536 -2.34 -17.86 -0.30
C THR A 536 -1.23 -18.41 0.57
N CYS A 537 -0.64 -17.53 1.39
CA CYS A 537 0.33 -17.90 2.42
C CYS A 537 -0.16 -17.48 3.80
N VAL A 538 0.21 -18.24 4.82
CA VAL A 538 -0.02 -17.90 6.22
C VAL A 538 1.30 -17.40 6.81
N ILE A 539 1.25 -16.23 7.43
CA ILE A 539 2.39 -15.54 8.04
C ILE A 539 2.08 -15.10 9.47
N ALA A 540 3.10 -14.72 10.23
CA ALA A 540 2.88 -14.14 11.55
C ALA A 540 2.19 -12.78 11.45
N GLY A 541 1.19 -12.49 12.29
CA GLY A 541 0.38 -11.27 12.24
C GLY A 541 1.18 -9.97 12.39
N LYS A 542 2.31 -10.00 13.10
CA LYS A 542 3.24 -8.86 13.21
C LYS A 542 3.82 -8.39 11.88
N ASP A 543 3.88 -9.28 10.88
CA ASP A 543 4.49 -9.00 9.58
C ASP A 543 3.47 -8.58 8.51
N THR A 544 2.17 -8.58 8.82
CA THR A 544 1.06 -8.34 7.87
C THR A 544 1.26 -7.10 7.02
N LYS A 545 1.45 -5.93 7.65
CA LYS A 545 1.58 -4.66 6.92
C LYS A 545 2.78 -4.65 5.98
N ARG A 546 3.92 -5.18 6.43
CA ARG A 546 5.14 -5.27 5.62
C ARG A 546 4.95 -6.21 4.45
N ALA A 547 4.30 -7.36 4.69
CA ALA A 547 4.02 -8.35 3.67
C ALA A 547 3.07 -7.81 2.59
N VAL A 548 1.93 -7.22 2.97
CA VAL A 548 0.96 -6.64 2.03
C VAL A 548 1.64 -5.56 1.16
N ARG A 549 2.36 -4.62 1.77
CA ARG A 549 3.06 -3.55 1.05
C ARG A 549 4.12 -4.09 0.10
N GLY A 550 4.94 -5.03 0.57
CA GLY A 550 6.01 -5.61 -0.23
C GLY A 550 5.49 -6.40 -1.42
N VAL A 551 4.51 -7.26 -1.21
CA VAL A 551 3.88 -8.03 -2.29
C VAL A 551 3.18 -7.12 -3.29
N HIS A 552 2.38 -6.14 -2.81
CA HIS A 552 1.69 -5.19 -3.67
C HIS A 552 2.66 -4.37 -4.54
N SER A 553 3.76 -3.89 -3.94
CA SER A 553 4.82 -3.17 -4.65
C SER A 553 5.53 -4.04 -5.68
N THR A 554 5.80 -5.30 -5.34
CA THR A 554 6.47 -6.28 -6.19
C THR A 554 5.70 -6.54 -7.48
N PHE A 555 4.38 -6.64 -7.41
CA PHE A 555 3.53 -6.81 -8.58
C PHE A 555 3.20 -5.51 -9.33
N ASN A 556 3.72 -4.37 -8.88
CA ASN A 556 3.45 -3.05 -9.50
C ASN A 556 1.95 -2.76 -9.67
N LEU A 557 1.15 -3.11 -8.67
CA LEU A 557 -0.30 -2.90 -8.70
C LEU A 557 -0.70 -1.42 -8.50
N SER A 558 0.26 -0.58 -8.10
CA SER A 558 0.16 0.88 -8.05
C SER A 558 1.48 1.53 -8.48
N GLN A 559 1.59 2.85 -8.40
CA GLN A 559 2.87 3.53 -8.53
C GLN A 559 3.81 3.05 -7.42
N GLN A 560 5.08 2.76 -7.77
CA GLN A 560 6.07 2.39 -6.77
C GLN A 560 6.39 3.59 -5.88
N VAL A 561 6.06 3.51 -4.61
CA VAL A 561 6.42 4.53 -3.61
C VAL A 561 7.68 4.11 -2.89
N CYS A 562 8.61 5.04 -2.77
CA CYS A 562 9.80 4.91 -1.94
C CYS A 562 9.82 6.04 -0.91
N SER A 563 9.93 5.68 0.35
CA SER A 563 10.06 6.62 1.46
C SER A 563 11.53 6.99 1.63
N VAL A 564 11.86 8.27 1.46
CA VAL A 564 13.25 8.76 1.49
C VAL A 564 13.48 9.58 2.75
N VAL A 565 14.56 9.27 3.48
CA VAL A 565 15.08 10.08 4.58
C VAL A 565 16.46 10.56 4.21
N VAL A 566 16.73 11.87 4.38
CA VAL A 566 18.00 12.50 4.07
C VAL A 566 18.73 12.91 5.35
N VAL A 567 19.98 12.48 5.49
CA VAL A 567 20.89 12.87 6.57
C VAL A 567 21.86 13.92 6.04
N GLY A 568 21.75 15.14 6.53
CA GLY A 568 22.63 16.24 6.15
C GLY A 568 23.86 16.36 7.07
N ALA A 569 24.90 17.03 6.58
CA ALA A 569 26.07 17.40 7.37
C ALA A 569 25.77 18.60 8.29
N LYS A 570 26.49 18.69 9.43
CA LYS A 570 26.49 19.86 10.28
C LYS A 570 27.04 21.07 9.50
N GLN A 571 26.40 22.21 9.59
CA GLN A 571 26.85 23.42 8.91
C GLN A 571 28.11 24.01 9.58
N CYS A 572 29.01 24.51 8.75
CA CYS A 572 30.13 25.38 9.17
C CYS A 572 30.29 26.54 8.21
N LYS A 573 31.14 27.54 8.54
CA LYS A 573 31.33 28.77 7.77
C LYS A 573 31.78 28.50 6.30
N PHE A 574 32.58 27.48 6.09
CA PHE A 574 33.16 27.13 4.78
C PHE A 574 32.74 25.77 4.23
N GLY A 575 32.04 24.93 5.01
CA GLY A 575 31.46 23.67 4.58
C GLY A 575 29.93 23.73 4.64
N SER A 576 29.26 22.98 3.83
CA SER A 576 27.79 23.08 3.79
C SER A 576 27.13 21.76 3.54
N SER A 577 25.92 21.63 4.05
CA SER A 577 24.93 20.63 3.65
C SER A 577 24.36 20.88 2.23
N THR A 578 25.14 21.55 1.33
CA THR A 578 24.66 21.90 -0.02
C THR A 578 24.24 20.69 -0.82
N THR A 579 24.84 19.54 -0.57
CA THR A 579 24.45 18.29 -1.25
C THR A 579 23.08 17.82 -0.76
N ALA A 580 22.83 17.83 0.55
CA ALA A 580 21.54 17.42 1.11
C ALA A 580 20.39 18.37 0.70
N THR A 581 20.61 19.69 0.78
CA THR A 581 19.62 20.69 0.33
C THR A 581 19.35 20.63 -1.16
N SER A 582 20.39 20.40 -1.98
CA SER A 582 20.24 20.21 -3.43
C SER A 582 19.49 18.92 -3.75
N LEU A 583 19.73 17.84 -3.01
CA LEU A 583 19.02 16.57 -3.18
C LEU A 583 17.54 16.72 -2.85
N VAL A 584 17.19 17.34 -1.73
CA VAL A 584 15.79 17.61 -1.37
C VAL A 584 15.07 18.37 -2.48
N LYS A 585 15.72 19.43 -3.01
CA LYS A 585 15.17 20.19 -4.12
C LYS A 585 14.99 19.32 -5.37
N MET A 586 16.00 18.54 -5.76
CA MET A 586 15.94 17.69 -6.95
C MET A 586 14.86 16.60 -6.83
N VAL A 587 14.71 15.95 -5.66
CA VAL A 587 13.64 14.97 -5.44
C VAL A 587 12.28 15.59 -5.70
N THR A 588 12.06 16.83 -5.25
CA THR A 588 10.81 17.56 -5.47
C THR A 588 10.61 17.97 -6.92
N ASP A 589 11.64 18.56 -7.56
CA ASP A 589 11.58 19.05 -8.94
C ASP A 589 11.33 17.90 -9.94
N GLU A 590 11.93 16.72 -9.71
CA GLU A 590 11.85 15.55 -10.57
C GLU A 590 10.63 14.65 -10.31
N GLN A 591 9.86 14.90 -9.27
CA GLN A 591 8.78 14.02 -8.83
C GLN A 591 7.72 13.78 -9.92
N LEU A 592 7.34 14.82 -10.67
CA LEU A 592 6.36 14.69 -11.78
C LEU A 592 6.91 13.82 -12.92
N ARG A 593 8.19 13.99 -13.28
CA ARG A 593 8.83 13.19 -14.33
C ARG A 593 8.95 11.74 -13.91
N LEU A 594 9.43 11.48 -12.68
CA LEU A 594 9.59 10.12 -12.15
C LEU A 594 8.25 9.38 -12.07
N ARG A 595 7.17 10.08 -11.70
CA ARG A 595 5.82 9.48 -11.70
C ARG A 595 5.35 9.13 -13.11
N LYS A 596 5.55 10.02 -14.09
CA LYS A 596 5.04 9.83 -15.46
C LYS A 596 5.87 8.83 -16.25
N GLU A 597 7.20 8.94 -16.21
CA GLU A 597 8.09 8.15 -17.08
C GLU A 597 8.49 6.82 -16.44
N MET A 598 8.56 6.76 -15.12
CA MET A 598 9.09 5.59 -14.39
C MET A 598 8.09 4.95 -13.43
N SER A 599 6.87 5.47 -13.34
CA SER A 599 5.86 5.05 -12.35
C SER A 599 6.43 5.01 -10.92
N LEU A 600 7.35 5.91 -10.61
CA LEU A 600 8.08 5.99 -9.35
C LEU A 600 7.70 7.27 -8.59
N ASN A 601 7.27 7.10 -7.35
CA ASN A 601 6.97 8.19 -6.43
C ASN A 601 7.99 8.20 -5.29
N LEU A 602 8.85 9.21 -5.25
CA LEU A 602 9.82 9.41 -4.17
C LEU A 602 9.22 10.35 -3.12
N ASN A 603 8.81 9.82 -1.98
CA ASN A 603 8.29 10.61 -0.88
C ASN A 603 9.43 10.98 0.09
N LEU A 604 9.75 12.26 0.19
CA LEU A 604 10.65 12.75 1.23
C LEU A 604 9.90 12.71 2.56
N VAL A 605 10.16 11.71 3.38
CA VAL A 605 9.43 11.48 4.65
C VAL A 605 10.18 11.99 5.87
N GLY A 606 11.48 12.30 5.73
CA GLY A 606 12.25 12.82 6.84
C GLY A 606 13.57 13.46 6.41
N VAL A 607 14.04 14.37 7.26
CA VAL A 607 15.39 14.96 7.21
C VAL A 607 15.96 15.07 8.60
N THR A 608 17.26 14.85 8.72
CA THR A 608 18.03 15.02 9.97
C THR A 608 19.40 15.60 9.70
N VAL A 609 20.03 16.17 10.70
CA VAL A 609 21.39 16.71 10.62
C VAL A 609 22.28 15.90 11.55
N SER A 610 23.34 15.30 10.97
CA SER A 610 24.29 14.47 11.70
C SER A 610 24.93 15.21 12.87
N GLY A 611 25.09 14.55 14.03
CA GLY A 611 25.66 15.13 15.24
C GLY A 611 24.76 16.14 15.95
N THR A 612 23.44 16.17 15.62
CA THR A 612 22.44 16.96 16.31
C THR A 612 21.24 16.09 16.67
N ASP A 613 20.45 16.51 17.67
CA ASP A 613 19.20 15.83 18.06
C ASP A 613 18.00 16.29 17.22
N ARG A 614 18.26 16.86 16.04
CA ARG A 614 17.22 17.47 15.20
C ARG A 614 16.79 16.54 14.11
N MET A 615 15.51 16.26 14.08
CA MET A 615 14.89 15.49 13.00
C MET A 615 13.46 15.96 12.74
N LEU A 616 13.14 16.10 11.47
CA LEU A 616 11.79 16.25 10.96
C LEU A 616 11.40 14.94 10.28
N MET A 617 10.32 14.29 10.73
CA MET A 617 9.88 13.02 10.15
C MET A 617 8.37 12.90 10.16
N ASN A 618 7.80 12.44 9.05
CA ASN A 618 6.40 12.10 8.92
C ASN A 618 6.21 10.59 9.10
N SER A 619 5.63 10.18 10.21
CA SER A 619 5.44 8.77 10.56
C SER A 619 4.36 8.07 9.72
N LYS A 620 3.53 8.82 8.98
CA LYS A 620 2.48 8.26 8.12
C LYS A 620 2.96 7.96 6.70
N GLY A 621 4.19 8.39 6.32
CA GLY A 621 4.74 8.16 4.98
C GLY A 621 4.30 9.17 3.93
N SER A 622 3.34 10.06 4.21
CA SER A 622 3.06 11.21 3.37
C SER A 622 4.24 12.17 3.42
N GLY A 623 4.69 12.69 2.27
CA GLY A 623 5.90 13.53 2.17
C GLY A 623 5.89 14.74 3.10
N ILE A 624 7.09 15.26 3.43
CA ILE A 624 7.28 16.55 4.08
C ILE A 624 7.53 17.63 3.03
N GLU A 625 7.17 18.87 3.35
CA GLU A 625 7.37 19.99 2.44
C GLU A 625 8.87 20.30 2.27
N ALA A 626 9.32 20.45 1.02
CA ALA A 626 10.71 20.68 0.67
C ALA A 626 11.27 21.96 1.28
N ALA A 627 10.48 23.04 1.36
CA ALA A 627 10.89 24.31 1.97
C ALA A 627 11.25 24.13 3.44
N THR A 628 10.42 23.43 4.21
CA THR A 628 10.63 23.13 5.63
C THR A 628 11.86 22.22 5.83
N ALA A 629 12.04 21.22 4.95
CA ALA A 629 13.20 20.33 4.97
C ALA A 629 14.51 21.10 4.71
N ILE A 630 14.54 22.00 3.71
CA ILE A 630 15.68 22.84 3.38
C ILE A 630 15.99 23.82 4.51
N GLU A 631 14.97 24.40 5.14
CA GLU A 631 15.12 25.29 6.29
C GLU A 631 15.82 24.58 7.46
N LEU A 632 15.38 23.35 7.80
CA LEU A 632 16.03 22.52 8.83
C LEU A 632 17.50 22.23 8.51
N LEU A 633 17.79 21.89 7.24
CA LEU A 633 19.15 21.60 6.77
C LEU A 633 20.03 22.85 6.70
N SER A 634 19.44 24.04 6.54
CA SER A 634 20.15 25.30 6.32
C SER A 634 20.38 26.14 7.58
N ASN A 635 19.55 26.01 8.59
CA ASN A 635 19.63 26.79 9.83
C ASN A 635 19.91 25.90 11.04
N PRO A 636 21.03 26.13 11.75
CA PRO A 636 21.36 25.34 12.95
C PRO A 636 20.55 25.72 14.20
N ASP A 637 19.85 26.87 14.24
CA ASP A 637 19.14 27.37 15.43
C ASP A 637 17.68 26.92 15.56
N PRO A 638 17.11 26.85 16.78
CA PRO A 638 15.83 26.19 17.00
C PRO A 638 14.65 26.97 16.42
N ILE A 639 14.05 26.44 15.38
CA ILE A 639 12.74 26.85 14.85
C ILE A 639 11.68 25.91 15.45
N GLN A 640 11.63 25.79 16.77
CA GLN A 640 10.70 24.86 17.44
C GLN A 640 9.23 25.26 17.35
N GLU A 641 8.91 26.55 17.29
CA GLU A 641 7.51 27.00 17.34
C GLU A 641 6.80 26.92 15.96
N LYS A 642 7.46 27.26 14.86
CA LYS A 642 6.85 27.25 13.53
C LYS A 642 6.61 25.86 12.94
N ILE A 643 7.46 24.89 13.27
CA ILE A 643 7.37 23.53 12.71
C ILE A 643 6.20 22.75 13.33
N GLN A 644 5.87 22.99 14.60
CA GLN A 644 4.75 22.34 15.29
C GLN A 644 3.37 22.76 14.73
N GLU A 645 3.23 23.98 14.21
CA GLU A 645 1.97 24.46 13.63
C GLU A 645 1.72 23.92 12.21
N THR A 646 2.77 23.60 11.44
CA THR A 646 2.64 23.29 10.01
C THR A 646 2.58 21.79 9.70
N VAL A 647 3.06 20.92 10.59
CA VAL A 647 3.12 19.47 10.35
C VAL A 647 2.47 18.69 11.48
N GLN A 648 1.23 18.30 11.29
CA GLN A 648 0.57 17.32 12.17
C GLN A 648 1.31 15.97 12.07
N ASN A 649 1.92 15.51 13.17
CA ASN A 649 2.64 14.24 13.35
C ASN A 649 4.17 14.27 13.17
N VAL A 650 4.83 15.34 13.53
CA VAL A 650 6.30 15.36 13.67
C VAL A 650 6.69 14.65 14.96
N VAL A 651 7.45 13.58 14.83
CA VAL A 651 8.09 12.92 15.99
C VAL A 651 9.44 13.60 16.22
N ASN A 652 9.56 14.44 17.23
CA ASN A 652 10.85 14.91 17.72
C ASN A 652 11.56 13.72 18.40
N THR A 653 12.44 13.06 17.70
CA THR A 653 13.19 11.93 18.26
C THR A 653 14.65 12.31 18.38
N SER A 654 15.19 12.13 19.57
CA SER A 654 16.56 12.52 19.91
C SER A 654 17.65 11.54 19.43
N THR A 655 17.32 10.46 18.68
CA THR A 655 18.31 9.47 18.28
C THR A 655 17.99 8.83 16.91
N LEU A 656 19.03 8.55 16.13
CA LEU A 656 18.94 7.79 14.87
C LEU A 656 18.23 6.43 15.04
N ASP A 657 18.29 5.85 16.26
CA ASP A 657 17.63 4.58 16.57
C ASP A 657 16.11 4.69 16.57
N LYS A 658 15.55 5.75 17.15
CA LYS A 658 14.12 5.99 17.13
C LYS A 658 13.62 6.29 15.71
N MET A 659 14.44 6.99 14.89
CA MET A 659 14.15 7.17 13.48
C MET A 659 14.02 5.82 12.77
N MET A 660 14.97 4.93 12.99
CA MET A 660 14.98 3.60 12.36
C MET A 660 13.74 2.80 12.72
N GLU A 661 13.27 2.85 13.98
CA GLU A 661 12.05 2.17 14.43
C GLU A 661 10.79 2.64 13.68
N THR A 662 10.67 3.94 13.43
CA THR A 662 9.54 4.49 12.66
C THR A 662 9.71 4.24 11.15
N PHE A 663 10.94 4.36 10.66
CA PHE A 663 11.26 4.33 9.23
C PHE A 663 11.17 2.92 8.61
N LYS A 664 11.52 1.88 9.39
CA LYS A 664 11.48 0.48 8.92
C LYS A 664 10.10 0.01 8.47
N ASP A 665 9.04 0.62 9.02
CA ASP A 665 7.66 0.24 8.73
C ASP A 665 7.06 1.02 7.54
N LEU A 666 7.80 2.00 7.00
CA LEU A 666 7.37 2.74 5.82
C LEU A 666 7.62 1.95 4.52
N GLN A 667 7.00 2.41 3.44
CA GLN A 667 7.04 1.74 2.15
C GLN A 667 8.41 1.95 1.48
N ASN A 668 9.10 0.85 1.11
CA ASN A 668 10.40 0.85 0.45
C ASN A 668 11.38 1.89 1.04
N PRO A 669 11.77 1.77 2.32
CA PRO A 669 12.54 2.80 2.99
C PRO A 669 13.95 2.92 2.41
N ILE A 670 14.37 4.16 2.11
CA ILE A 670 15.69 4.51 1.59
C ILE A 670 16.30 5.61 2.44
N LEU A 671 17.36 5.28 3.16
CA LEU A 671 18.19 6.26 3.89
C LEU A 671 19.25 6.82 2.94
N VAL A 672 19.33 8.14 2.82
CA VAL A 672 20.36 8.82 2.04
C VAL A 672 21.26 9.63 2.96
N ASP A 673 22.52 9.21 3.10
CA ASP A 673 23.48 9.89 3.96
C ASP A 673 24.42 10.79 3.16
N CYS A 674 24.28 12.09 3.38
CA CYS A 674 25.13 13.15 2.85
C CYS A 674 26.10 13.72 3.90
N SER A 675 26.14 13.16 5.11
CA SER A 675 26.81 13.81 6.25
C SER A 675 28.33 13.67 6.26
N GLY A 676 28.87 12.58 5.69
CA GLY A 676 30.30 12.27 5.78
C GLY A 676 30.78 11.92 7.20
N ASN A 677 29.91 11.36 8.04
CA ASN A 677 30.24 10.94 9.39
C ASN A 677 30.76 9.49 9.41
N ALA A 678 31.98 9.28 9.91
CA ALA A 678 32.60 7.95 10.01
C ALA A 678 31.87 7.01 10.99
N ASP A 679 31.21 7.55 12.01
CA ASP A 679 30.53 6.76 13.05
C ASP A 679 29.20 6.15 12.57
N HIS A 680 28.70 6.55 11.40
CA HIS A 680 27.43 6.01 10.84
C HIS A 680 27.54 4.58 10.32
N GLN A 681 28.70 4.00 10.26
CA GLN A 681 28.94 2.65 9.76
C GLN A 681 28.12 1.57 10.45
N LEU A 682 28.15 1.50 11.77
CA LEU A 682 27.35 0.54 12.55
C LEU A 682 25.85 0.80 12.37
N PHE A 683 25.48 2.05 12.17
CA PHE A 683 24.11 2.42 11.88
C PHE A 683 23.63 1.88 10.51
N TYR A 684 24.48 1.91 9.47
CA TYR A 684 24.15 1.32 8.18
C TYR A 684 23.93 -0.20 8.28
N GLU A 685 24.76 -0.92 9.03
CA GLU A 685 24.59 -2.36 9.26
C GLU A 685 23.24 -2.68 9.89
N ARG A 686 22.82 -1.87 10.85
CA ARG A 686 21.52 -2.01 11.52
C ARG A 686 20.36 -1.66 10.60
N CYS A 687 20.47 -0.61 9.78
CA CYS A 687 19.49 -0.25 8.76
C CYS A 687 19.29 -1.38 7.76
N LEU A 688 20.37 -1.89 7.19
CA LEU A 688 20.33 -3.01 6.24
C LEU A 688 19.74 -4.28 6.88
N ALA A 689 20.09 -4.58 8.14
CA ALA A 689 19.50 -5.68 8.90
C ALA A 689 18.00 -5.50 9.15
N ALA A 690 17.52 -4.26 9.25
CA ALA A 690 16.10 -3.92 9.40
C ALA A 690 15.33 -3.89 8.07
N GLY A 691 15.99 -4.10 6.92
CA GLY A 691 15.38 -4.03 5.60
C GLY A 691 15.32 -2.61 5.00
N ILE A 692 16.03 -1.65 5.60
CA ILE A 692 16.15 -0.28 5.11
C ILE A 692 17.29 -0.20 4.11
N ASN A 693 17.03 0.28 2.91
CA ASN A 693 18.05 0.51 1.89
C ASN A 693 18.89 1.75 2.25
N VAL A 694 20.17 1.70 1.96
CA VAL A 694 21.11 2.77 2.32
C VAL A 694 21.82 3.29 1.08
N VAL A 695 21.81 4.61 0.88
CA VAL A 695 22.55 5.33 -0.17
C VAL A 695 23.53 6.27 0.52
N VAL A 696 24.82 6.17 0.18
CA VAL A 696 25.88 6.95 0.83
C VAL A 696 26.59 7.85 -0.16
N GLY A 697 26.71 9.13 0.19
CA GLY A 697 27.30 10.17 -0.66
C GLY A 697 28.75 10.53 -0.36
N ASN A 698 29.31 10.07 0.77
CA ASN A 698 30.68 10.42 1.18
C ASN A 698 31.55 9.17 1.38
N ALA A 699 32.78 9.22 0.88
CA ALA A 699 33.73 8.11 0.96
C ALA A 699 34.18 7.81 2.41
N LEU A 700 34.17 8.81 3.30
CA LEU A 700 34.60 8.67 4.69
C LEU A 700 33.74 7.64 5.44
N SER A 701 32.44 7.71 5.26
CA SER A 701 31.49 6.83 5.94
C SER A 701 31.61 5.35 5.52
N ILE A 702 32.14 5.07 4.33
CA ILE A 702 32.28 3.70 3.80
C ILE A 702 33.72 3.17 3.90
N CYS A 703 34.73 4.04 3.71
CA CYS A 703 36.11 3.62 3.65
C CYS A 703 36.60 3.00 4.97
N SER A 704 36.07 3.44 6.10
CA SER A 704 36.39 2.91 7.45
C SER A 704 35.84 1.50 7.70
N LEU A 705 34.98 0.97 6.81
CA LEU A 705 34.44 -0.40 6.90
C LEU A 705 35.55 -1.45 6.72
N GLN A 706 36.14 -1.92 7.81
CA GLN A 706 37.10 -3.04 7.80
C GLN A 706 36.54 -4.35 7.22
N ARG A 707 35.20 -4.45 7.04
CA ARG A 707 34.47 -5.63 6.54
C ARG A 707 33.67 -5.36 5.28
N GLN A 708 34.13 -4.49 4.40
CA GLN A 708 33.42 -4.19 3.14
C GLN A 708 33.06 -5.44 2.33
N SER A 709 33.90 -6.47 2.33
CA SER A 709 33.64 -7.74 1.62
C SER A 709 32.44 -8.49 2.15
N SER A 710 32.10 -8.37 3.44
CA SER A 710 30.95 -9.04 4.05
C SER A 710 29.65 -8.28 3.88
N LEU A 711 29.69 -6.93 3.86
CA LEU A 711 28.51 -6.08 3.60
C LEU A 711 28.19 -5.99 2.10
N LEU A 712 29.20 -6.04 1.25
CA LEU A 712 29.07 -5.98 -0.21
C LEU A 712 28.76 -7.33 -0.84
N SER A 713 29.09 -8.46 -0.18
CA SER A 713 28.67 -9.75 -0.65
C SER A 713 27.17 -9.92 -0.36
N GLN A 714 26.36 -9.88 -1.41
CA GLN A 714 24.91 -10.10 -1.37
C GLN A 714 24.46 -11.39 -0.63
N LYS A 715 25.41 -12.28 -0.32
CA LYS A 715 25.16 -13.54 0.40
C LYS A 715 24.90 -13.37 1.90
N ASN A 716 25.37 -12.28 2.51
CA ASN A 716 25.21 -12.05 3.96
C ASN A 716 24.06 -11.10 4.32
N LEU A 717 23.50 -10.39 3.34
CA LEU A 717 22.30 -9.54 3.52
C LEU A 717 21.04 -10.41 3.36
N GLY A 718 20.78 -11.29 4.31
CA GLY A 718 19.64 -12.22 4.30
C GLY A 718 18.26 -11.59 4.22
N ARG A 719 18.15 -10.26 4.07
CA ARG A 719 16.91 -9.51 4.03
C ARG A 719 16.74 -8.63 2.78
N GLY A 720 17.61 -8.75 1.79
CA GLY A 720 17.41 -8.10 0.50
C GLY A 720 17.60 -6.57 0.46
N ALA A 721 17.93 -5.88 1.56
CA ALA A 721 18.24 -4.46 1.55
C ALA A 721 19.51 -4.16 0.76
N LEU A 722 19.55 -2.98 0.11
CA LEU A 722 20.62 -2.56 -0.79
C LEU A 722 21.47 -1.47 -0.13
N LEU A 723 22.81 -1.59 -0.31
CA LEU A 723 23.75 -0.52 -0.05
C LEU A 723 24.25 0.03 -1.40
N CYS A 724 24.03 1.31 -1.65
CA CYS A 724 24.49 2.02 -2.86
C CYS A 724 25.41 3.17 -2.48
N TYR A 725 26.59 3.25 -3.13
CA TYR A 725 27.62 4.23 -2.82
C TYR A 725 28.36 4.75 -4.06
N ASP A 726 27.76 4.65 -5.23
CA ASP A 726 28.41 5.03 -6.48
C ASP A 726 28.80 6.50 -6.50
N THR A 727 27.99 7.37 -5.89
CA THR A 727 28.23 8.81 -5.77
C THR A 727 29.49 9.17 -4.99
N THR A 728 29.99 8.28 -4.12
CA THR A 728 31.17 8.53 -3.28
C THR A 728 32.45 8.73 -4.10
N VAL A 729 32.52 8.18 -5.31
CA VAL A 729 33.67 8.31 -6.24
C VAL A 729 33.22 8.91 -7.56
N GLY A 730 33.59 10.15 -7.81
CA GLY A 730 33.26 10.84 -9.06
C GLY A 730 31.95 11.64 -9.05
N GLY A 731 31.22 11.70 -7.93
CA GLY A 731 29.97 12.45 -7.83
C GLY A 731 28.89 11.92 -8.78
N SER A 732 28.50 12.70 -9.78
CA SER A 732 27.53 12.28 -10.79
C SER A 732 28.09 11.35 -11.88
N LEU A 733 29.41 11.19 -11.96
CA LEU A 733 30.03 10.29 -12.94
C LEU A 733 29.89 8.83 -12.50
N PRO A 734 29.51 7.90 -13.39
CA PRO A 734 29.24 6.50 -13.06
C PRO A 734 30.54 5.66 -12.97
N VAL A 735 31.55 6.12 -12.22
CA VAL A 735 32.89 5.50 -12.17
C VAL A 735 32.80 4.04 -11.68
N LEU A 736 32.19 3.81 -10.50
CA LEU A 736 32.08 2.46 -9.93
C LEU A 736 31.19 1.56 -10.77
N SER A 737 30.10 2.10 -11.31
CA SER A 737 29.21 1.35 -12.20
C SER A 737 29.92 0.91 -13.49
N CYS A 738 30.80 1.74 -14.05
CA CYS A 738 31.60 1.36 -15.23
C CYS A 738 32.59 0.24 -14.90
N ILE A 739 33.30 0.31 -13.77
CA ILE A 739 34.20 -0.75 -13.32
C ILE A 739 33.46 -2.08 -13.16
N ARG A 740 32.30 -2.06 -12.50
CA ARG A 740 31.46 -3.26 -12.35
C ARG A 740 31.00 -3.82 -13.69
N SER A 741 30.68 -2.95 -14.64
CA SER A 741 30.24 -3.37 -15.98
C SER A 741 31.35 -4.07 -16.74
N LEU A 742 32.57 -3.49 -16.72
CA LEU A 742 33.76 -4.11 -17.33
C LEU A 742 34.08 -5.46 -16.71
N GLN A 743 34.06 -5.58 -15.38
CA GLN A 743 34.31 -6.86 -14.69
C GLN A 743 33.24 -7.94 -15.01
N ARG A 744 31.96 -7.53 -15.13
CA ARG A 744 30.88 -8.47 -15.48
C ARG A 744 31.03 -9.03 -16.89
N SER A 745 31.64 -8.28 -17.82
CA SER A 745 31.98 -8.76 -19.16
C SER A 745 33.26 -9.60 -19.21
N GLY A 746 33.94 -9.79 -18.06
CA GLY A 746 35.18 -10.57 -17.96
C GLY A 746 36.45 -9.75 -18.22
N ASP A 747 36.34 -8.43 -18.43
CA ASP A 747 37.49 -7.54 -18.60
C ASP A 747 38.18 -7.23 -17.26
N ARG A 748 39.48 -7.14 -17.25
CA ARG A 748 40.29 -6.90 -16.06
C ARG A 748 40.95 -5.52 -16.14
N VAL A 749 40.80 -4.73 -15.09
CA VAL A 749 41.47 -3.44 -14.96
C VAL A 749 42.92 -3.71 -14.59
N LEU A 750 43.87 -3.33 -15.42
CA LEU A 750 45.30 -3.55 -15.23
C LEU A 750 46.00 -2.32 -14.58
N ALA A 751 45.57 -1.15 -14.96
CA ALA A 751 46.09 0.09 -14.40
C ALA A 751 45.00 1.17 -14.38
N MET A 752 45.15 2.13 -13.49
CA MET A 752 44.27 3.27 -13.35
C MET A 752 45.06 4.54 -13.16
N GLN A 753 44.62 5.61 -13.82
CA GLN A 753 45.13 6.96 -13.56
C GLN A 753 43.93 7.85 -13.29
N CYS A 754 43.92 8.55 -12.19
CA CYS A 754 42.76 9.33 -11.82
C CYS A 754 43.12 10.65 -11.10
N ALA A 755 42.26 11.66 -11.27
CA ALA A 755 42.27 12.92 -10.56
C ALA A 755 40.88 13.14 -10.00
N LEU A 756 40.60 12.66 -8.76
CA LEU A 756 39.26 12.55 -8.15
C LEU A 756 39.01 13.60 -7.05
N SER A 757 39.98 14.45 -6.74
CA SER A 757 39.77 15.58 -5.83
C SER A 757 39.46 16.84 -6.65
N GLY A 758 38.20 17.16 -6.84
CA GLY A 758 37.78 18.34 -7.59
C GLY A 758 38.17 19.66 -6.88
N SER A 759 38.26 19.67 -5.55
CA SER A 759 38.77 20.79 -4.75
C SER A 759 40.22 21.07 -5.10
N VAL A 760 41.07 20.06 -4.98
CA VAL A 760 42.50 20.18 -5.25
C VAL A 760 42.74 20.41 -6.75
N ASN A 761 41.96 19.80 -7.66
CA ASN A 761 42.05 20.07 -9.08
C ASN A 761 41.71 21.54 -9.41
N SER A 762 40.73 22.14 -8.73
CA SER A 762 40.39 23.57 -8.89
C SER A 762 41.54 24.46 -8.45
N ILE A 763 42.17 24.12 -7.31
CA ILE A 763 43.37 24.82 -6.80
C ILE A 763 44.55 24.68 -7.76
N ALA A 764 44.84 23.47 -8.22
CA ALA A 764 45.88 23.17 -9.19
C ALA A 764 45.71 23.93 -10.53
N CYS A 765 44.47 24.05 -10.99
CA CYS A 765 44.12 24.86 -12.15
C CYS A 765 44.44 26.34 -11.92
N ALA A 766 44.00 26.89 -10.79
CA ALA A 766 44.23 28.30 -10.42
C ALA A 766 45.74 28.63 -10.30
N ILE A 767 46.52 27.72 -9.73
CA ILE A 767 48.00 27.86 -9.65
C ILE A 767 48.61 27.82 -11.05
N SER A 768 48.19 26.92 -11.94
CA SER A 768 48.61 26.84 -13.33
C SER A 768 48.27 28.11 -14.14
N GLU A 769 47.26 28.85 -13.73
CA GLU A 769 46.82 30.14 -14.27
C GLU A 769 47.57 31.32 -13.65
N GLY A 770 48.49 31.08 -12.71
CA GLY A 770 49.38 32.09 -12.11
C GLY A 770 48.91 32.68 -10.78
N LYS A 771 47.88 32.09 -10.15
CA LYS A 771 47.50 32.47 -8.78
C LYS A 771 48.46 31.89 -7.75
N THR A 772 48.54 32.53 -6.58
CA THR A 772 49.30 31.98 -5.44
C THR A 772 48.56 30.77 -4.83
N LEU A 773 49.25 29.93 -4.10
CA LEU A 773 48.68 28.81 -3.39
C LEU A 773 47.61 29.30 -2.39
N SER A 774 47.91 30.31 -1.62
CA SER A 774 47.03 30.86 -0.61
C SER A 774 45.72 31.39 -1.24
N ASP A 775 45.83 32.19 -2.34
CA ASP A 775 44.64 32.73 -3.01
C ASP A 775 43.78 31.64 -3.63
N ALA A 776 44.40 30.60 -4.22
CA ALA A 776 43.70 29.49 -4.82
C ALA A 776 42.94 28.65 -3.77
N VAL A 777 43.57 28.39 -2.62
CA VAL A 777 42.93 27.65 -1.51
C VAL A 777 41.82 28.47 -0.89
N MET A 778 42.02 29.77 -0.64
CA MET A 778 40.98 30.63 -0.06
C MET A 778 39.75 30.71 -0.99
N ALA A 779 39.97 30.88 -2.28
CA ALA A 779 38.90 30.88 -3.28
C ALA A 779 38.12 29.54 -3.29
N ALA A 780 38.82 28.42 -3.12
CA ALA A 780 38.17 27.11 -3.02
C ALA A 780 37.32 26.94 -1.74
N MET A 781 37.79 27.47 -0.60
CA MET A 781 37.06 27.50 0.68
C MET A 781 35.82 28.39 0.58
N GLU A 782 35.93 29.60 0.05
CA GLU A 782 34.80 30.55 -0.12
C GLU A 782 33.70 29.98 -1.02
N ASN A 783 34.10 29.27 -2.07
CA ASN A 783 33.17 28.59 -2.97
C ASN A 783 32.60 27.27 -2.42
N LYS A 784 32.99 26.91 -1.19
CA LYS A 784 32.53 25.69 -0.51
C LYS A 784 32.83 24.40 -1.31
N PHE A 785 34.04 24.33 -1.89
CA PHE A 785 34.50 23.17 -2.67
C PHE A 785 35.32 22.18 -1.85
N MET A 786 35.71 22.55 -0.64
CA MET A 786 36.58 21.75 0.23
C MET A 786 35.76 21.00 1.31
N GLU A 787 36.36 19.97 1.87
CA GLU A 787 35.84 19.27 3.03
C GLU A 787 35.73 20.23 4.24
N LEU A 788 35.05 19.77 5.32
CA LEU A 788 34.85 20.57 6.54
C LEU A 788 36.17 21.07 7.15
N ASP A 789 37.21 20.25 7.05
CA ASP A 789 38.61 20.62 7.30
C ASP A 789 39.40 20.59 5.98
N PRO A 790 39.81 21.76 5.43
CA PRO A 790 40.56 21.83 4.16
C PRO A 790 41.84 21.03 4.14
N ARG A 791 42.44 20.77 5.31
CA ARG A 791 43.67 19.97 5.45
C ARG A 791 43.48 18.55 4.94
N VAL A 792 42.26 17.99 5.08
CA VAL A 792 41.93 16.65 4.58
C VAL A 792 42.10 16.53 3.06
N ASP A 793 41.68 17.56 2.31
CA ASP A 793 41.90 17.65 0.86
C ASP A 793 43.36 17.82 0.51
N LEU A 794 44.06 18.81 1.15
CA LEU A 794 45.40 19.18 0.84
C LEU A 794 46.44 18.12 1.22
N LEU A 795 46.19 17.34 2.26
CA LEU A 795 47.01 16.19 2.64
C LEU A 795 46.69 14.94 1.79
N GLY A 796 45.69 15.01 0.90
CA GLY A 796 45.31 13.91 0.01
C GLY A 796 44.52 12.79 0.67
N MET A 797 44.03 12.98 1.89
CA MET A 797 43.34 11.93 2.67
C MET A 797 42.01 11.56 2.07
N ASP A 798 41.18 12.51 1.62
CA ASP A 798 39.91 12.23 0.91
C ASP A 798 40.19 11.49 -0.41
N PHE A 799 41.21 11.91 -1.15
CA PHE A 799 41.60 11.26 -2.38
C PHE A 799 42.05 9.80 -2.14
N ALA A 800 42.85 9.57 -1.09
CA ALA A 800 43.29 8.22 -0.72
C ALA A 800 42.12 7.28 -0.36
N ARG A 801 41.10 7.80 0.31
CA ARG A 801 39.86 7.01 0.56
C ARG A 801 39.20 6.59 -0.74
N LYS A 802 39.05 7.49 -1.69
CA LYS A 802 38.48 7.20 -3.03
C LYS A 802 39.33 6.19 -3.81
N VAL A 803 40.64 6.29 -3.74
CA VAL A 803 41.61 5.34 -4.35
C VAL A 803 41.47 3.95 -3.73
N SER A 804 41.36 3.86 -2.38
CA SER A 804 41.12 2.63 -1.66
C SER A 804 39.81 1.99 -2.12
N MET A 805 38.74 2.77 -2.24
CA MET A 805 37.44 2.27 -2.72
C MET A 805 37.51 1.75 -4.16
N LEU A 806 38.19 2.45 -5.06
CA LEU A 806 38.40 1.99 -6.44
C LEU A 806 39.16 0.67 -6.49
N SER A 807 40.22 0.53 -5.69
CA SER A 807 40.95 -0.72 -5.59
C SER A 807 40.09 -1.89 -5.11
N ARG A 808 39.28 -1.68 -4.10
CA ARG A 808 38.37 -2.68 -3.56
C ARG A 808 37.29 -3.06 -4.56
N GLU A 809 36.79 -2.10 -5.33
CA GLU A 809 35.82 -2.34 -6.40
C GLU A 809 36.42 -3.25 -7.50
N VAL A 810 37.71 -3.07 -7.80
CA VAL A 810 38.46 -3.96 -8.71
C VAL A 810 38.71 -5.34 -8.11
N GLY A 811 38.60 -5.50 -6.80
CA GLY A 811 38.79 -6.77 -6.08
C GLY A 811 40.09 -6.87 -5.29
N PHE A 812 40.82 -5.75 -5.11
CA PHE A 812 42.05 -5.70 -4.33
C PHE A 812 41.86 -4.94 -3.02
N ASP A 813 42.18 -5.56 -1.89
CA ASP A 813 42.14 -4.93 -0.57
C ASP A 813 43.31 -3.99 -0.38
N LEU A 814 43.08 -2.68 -0.52
CA LEU A 814 44.05 -1.61 -0.33
C LEU A 814 43.58 -0.75 0.82
N GLN A 815 44.39 -0.69 1.88
CA GLN A 815 44.12 0.22 2.98
C GLN A 815 44.70 1.63 2.67
N VAL A 816 44.09 2.67 3.26
CA VAL A 816 44.55 4.06 3.04
C VAL A 816 46.02 4.25 3.45
N ASN A 817 46.45 3.57 4.49
CA ASN A 817 47.82 3.64 5.00
C ASN A 817 48.84 2.96 4.08
N ASP A 818 48.40 2.11 3.14
CA ASP A 818 49.30 1.43 2.19
C ASP A 818 49.48 2.23 0.89
N ILE A 819 48.87 3.38 0.77
CA ILE A 819 48.97 4.29 -0.37
C ILE A 819 50.13 5.23 -0.15
N GLU A 820 51.06 5.32 -1.11
CA GLU A 820 52.12 6.30 -1.10
C GLU A 820 51.52 7.69 -1.46
N ILE A 821 51.48 8.59 -0.46
CA ILE A 821 50.90 9.93 -0.62
C ILE A 821 51.96 10.96 -0.53
N VAL A 822 52.17 11.71 -1.60
CA VAL A 822 52.85 13.00 -1.56
C VAL A 822 51.79 14.07 -1.40
N PRO A 823 51.68 14.75 -0.24
CA PRO A 823 50.64 15.75 -0.02
C PRO A 823 50.66 16.86 -1.06
N PHE A 824 49.50 17.45 -1.37
CA PHE A 824 49.48 18.63 -2.24
C PHE A 824 50.13 19.84 -1.57
N VAL A 825 49.98 19.96 -0.26
CA VAL A 825 50.74 20.91 0.60
C VAL A 825 51.33 20.12 1.75
N ALA A 826 52.59 20.37 2.05
CA ALA A 826 53.33 19.64 3.08
C ALA A 826 52.71 19.77 4.49
N GLU A 827 52.65 18.67 5.23
CA GLU A 827 52.03 18.58 6.56
C GLU A 827 52.65 19.57 7.57
N ASN A 828 53.95 19.82 7.48
CA ASN A 828 54.67 20.80 8.35
C ASN A 828 54.22 22.25 8.12
N VAL A 829 53.53 22.55 6.99
CA VAL A 829 53.01 23.88 6.67
C VAL A 829 51.60 24.06 7.22
N ILE A 830 50.74 23.07 7.04
CA ILE A 830 49.33 23.21 7.33
C ILE A 830 48.88 22.48 8.62
N GLY A 831 49.80 21.71 9.23
CA GLY A 831 49.53 20.93 10.43
C GLY A 831 48.75 19.63 10.18
N LYS A 832 48.62 18.84 11.23
CA LYS A 832 47.88 17.55 11.19
C LYS A 832 46.38 17.76 11.33
N VAL A 833 45.61 16.91 10.69
CA VAL A 833 44.16 16.79 10.94
C VAL A 833 43.98 16.11 12.30
N SER A 834 43.46 16.80 13.29
CA SER A 834 43.34 16.29 14.65
C SER A 834 41.97 15.65 14.95
N LYS A 835 40.89 16.06 14.26
CA LYS A 835 39.51 15.56 14.42
C LYS A 835 38.72 15.82 13.16
N SER A 836 37.56 15.11 13.03
CA SER A 836 36.58 15.31 11.96
C SER A 836 35.66 16.52 12.20
N ASP A 837 35.99 17.42 13.10
CA ASP A 837 35.23 18.62 13.40
C ASP A 837 35.67 19.81 12.52
N PRO A 838 34.79 20.76 12.22
CA PRO A 838 35.16 21.95 11.46
C PRO A 838 36.21 22.77 12.24
N MET A 839 37.14 23.37 11.49
CA MET A 839 38.15 24.27 12.07
C MET A 839 37.49 25.48 12.74
N SER A 840 38.05 25.90 13.88
CA SER A 840 37.68 27.17 14.52
C SER A 840 38.12 28.38 13.68
N GLU A 841 37.58 29.57 13.98
CA GLU A 841 38.01 30.81 13.24
C GLU A 841 39.50 31.13 13.48
N GLU A 842 40.01 30.84 14.65
CA GLU A 842 41.43 31.03 15.00
C GLU A 842 42.28 30.06 14.18
N GLU A 843 41.96 28.78 14.13
CA GLU A 843 42.62 27.78 13.30
C GLU A 843 42.61 28.13 11.80
N ILE A 844 41.51 28.69 11.28
CA ILE A 844 41.40 29.13 9.89
C ILE A 844 42.34 30.30 9.61
N ASN A 845 42.47 31.25 10.54
CA ASN A 845 43.37 32.38 10.39
C ASN A 845 44.82 31.93 10.38
N ASP A 846 45.22 31.07 11.32
CA ASP A 846 46.58 30.49 11.41
C ASP A 846 46.90 29.66 10.16
N PHE A 847 46.00 28.85 9.69
CA PHE A 847 46.09 28.06 8.47
C PHE A 847 46.32 28.96 7.23
N THR A 848 45.52 30.03 7.12
CA THR A 848 45.62 30.98 6.02
C THR A 848 46.96 31.70 6.04
N GLN A 849 47.43 32.13 7.22
CA GLN A 849 48.72 32.79 7.37
C GLN A 849 49.88 31.85 7.02
N SER A 850 49.80 30.59 7.40
CA SER A 850 50.79 29.57 7.07
C SER A 850 50.89 29.32 5.57
N LEU A 851 49.78 29.30 4.87
CA LEU A 851 49.76 29.19 3.39
C LEU A 851 50.44 30.40 2.72
N LYS A 852 50.12 31.63 3.16
CA LYS A 852 50.74 32.85 2.64
C LYS A 852 52.26 32.86 2.84
N ASN A 853 52.72 32.41 3.99
CA ASN A 853 54.15 32.29 4.27
C ASN A 853 54.84 31.24 3.36
N HIS A 854 54.08 30.25 2.88
CA HIS A 854 54.59 29.17 2.03
C HIS A 854 54.52 29.49 0.52
N ASP A 855 53.79 30.50 0.09
CA ASP A 855 53.57 30.82 -1.32
C ASP A 855 54.87 30.94 -2.13
N ALA A 856 55.87 31.63 -1.56
CA ALA A 856 57.17 31.82 -2.21
C ALA A 856 57.98 30.53 -2.39
N ASN A 857 57.78 29.54 -1.50
CA ASN A 857 58.52 28.29 -1.47
C ASN A 857 57.80 27.13 -2.12
N TYR A 858 56.51 27.31 -2.55
CA TYR A 858 55.68 26.23 -3.04
C TYR A 858 56.22 25.60 -4.31
N ASN A 859 56.77 26.39 -5.22
CA ASN A 859 57.39 25.84 -6.45
C ASN A 859 58.64 24.99 -6.12
N ALA A 860 59.44 25.36 -5.10
CA ALA A 860 60.56 24.54 -4.64
C ALA A 860 60.02 23.19 -4.08
N TYR A 861 58.98 23.24 -3.27
CA TYR A 861 58.32 22.03 -2.76
C TYR A 861 57.83 21.08 -3.87
N LEU A 862 57.21 21.62 -4.92
CA LEU A 862 56.77 20.84 -6.09
C LEU A 862 57.98 20.20 -6.82
N ASN A 863 59.07 20.96 -7.03
CA ASN A 863 60.26 20.47 -7.69
C ASN A 863 60.96 19.37 -6.89
N ASP A 864 61.03 19.49 -5.56
CA ASP A 864 61.64 18.50 -4.66
C ASP A 864 60.84 17.19 -4.68
N ASN A 865 59.54 17.25 -4.99
CA ASN A 865 58.64 16.10 -5.16
C ASN A 865 58.54 15.64 -6.62
N GLY A 866 59.39 16.08 -7.51
CA GLY A 866 59.47 15.64 -8.91
C GLY A 866 58.45 16.28 -9.84
N CYS A 867 57.73 17.33 -9.41
CA CYS A 867 56.78 18.07 -10.21
C CYS A 867 57.36 19.39 -10.72
N VAL A 868 58.04 19.36 -11.84
CA VAL A 868 58.65 20.55 -12.48
C VAL A 868 57.66 21.19 -13.43
N LEU A 869 57.15 22.36 -13.10
CA LEU A 869 56.24 23.13 -13.94
C LEU A 869 56.95 23.91 -14.99
N GLY A 870 56.86 23.54 -16.29
CA GLY A 870 57.33 24.27 -17.46
C GLY A 870 56.19 25.01 -18.16
N LYS A 871 56.50 25.81 -19.21
CA LYS A 871 55.53 26.61 -19.95
C LYS A 871 54.40 25.78 -20.58
N ASP A 872 54.69 24.52 -20.92
CA ASP A 872 53.73 23.60 -21.60
C ASP A 872 53.15 22.54 -20.64
N PHE A 873 53.34 22.73 -19.34
CA PHE A 873 52.84 21.77 -18.33
C PHE A 873 51.84 22.41 -17.42
N ARG A 874 50.91 21.58 -16.97
CA ARG A 874 49.86 21.96 -16.04
C ARG A 874 49.94 21.13 -14.77
N LEU A 875 49.78 21.76 -13.63
CA LEU A 875 49.72 21.07 -12.35
C LEU A 875 48.40 20.28 -12.22
N CYS A 876 48.53 19.02 -11.88
CA CYS A 876 47.39 18.15 -11.52
C CYS A 876 47.75 17.32 -10.30
N TYR A 877 46.75 16.98 -9.49
CA TYR A 877 46.93 16.04 -8.37
C TYR A 877 46.40 14.67 -8.81
N VAL A 878 47.30 13.72 -8.99
CA VAL A 878 47.01 12.49 -9.72
C VAL A 878 47.32 11.26 -8.85
N ALA A 879 46.38 10.31 -8.88
CA ALA A 879 46.64 8.97 -8.37
C ALA A 879 46.91 8.01 -9.53
N THR A 880 47.93 7.15 -9.34
CA THR A 880 48.24 6.04 -10.25
C THR A 880 48.14 4.73 -9.50
N MET A 881 47.50 3.75 -10.10
CA MET A 881 47.34 2.40 -9.56
C MET A 881 47.78 1.38 -10.61
N LYS A 882 48.51 0.32 -10.17
CA LYS A 882 48.84 -0.84 -10.99
C LYS A 882 48.44 -2.11 -10.25
N PHE A 883 47.66 -2.97 -10.92
CA PHE A 883 47.08 -4.16 -10.37
C PHE A 883 47.83 -5.41 -10.83
N ASP A 884 48.41 -6.17 -9.89
CA ASP A 884 49.07 -7.45 -10.15
C ASP A 884 48.18 -8.61 -9.70
N TYR A 885 47.47 -9.19 -10.64
CA TYR A 885 46.56 -10.30 -10.41
C TYR A 885 47.26 -11.61 -9.99
N ASN A 886 48.55 -11.77 -10.32
CA ASN A 886 49.31 -12.95 -9.94
C ASN A 886 49.70 -12.91 -8.46
N LYS A 887 50.04 -11.72 -7.97
CA LYS A 887 50.45 -11.55 -6.57
C LYS A 887 49.32 -11.05 -5.68
N MET A 888 48.16 -10.77 -6.26
CA MET A 888 47.03 -10.11 -5.60
C MET A 888 47.45 -8.84 -4.85
N LYS A 889 48.29 -8.03 -5.51
CA LYS A 889 48.83 -6.77 -4.95
C LYS A 889 48.50 -5.60 -5.86
N VAL A 890 48.30 -4.44 -5.26
CA VAL A 890 48.15 -3.16 -5.96
C VAL A 890 49.23 -2.20 -5.48
N LEU A 891 49.84 -1.48 -6.42
CA LEU A 891 50.71 -0.36 -6.14
C LEU A 891 49.94 0.92 -6.42
N ALA A 892 49.75 1.75 -5.41
CA ALA A 892 49.01 3.01 -5.50
C ALA A 892 49.87 4.17 -4.99
N LYS A 893 49.90 5.23 -5.78
CA LYS A 893 50.62 6.46 -5.45
C LYS A 893 49.79 7.67 -5.81
N ILE A 894 49.72 8.64 -4.91
CA ILE A 894 49.06 9.95 -5.10
C ILE A 894 50.17 11.03 -5.06
N THR A 895 50.24 11.89 -6.09
CA THR A 895 51.30 12.89 -6.15
C THR A 895 50.89 14.10 -7.00
N PRO A 896 51.32 15.32 -6.65
CA PRO A 896 51.29 16.44 -7.57
C PRO A 896 52.11 16.10 -8.81
N THR A 897 51.58 16.33 -10.01
CA THR A 897 52.21 15.91 -11.26
C THR A 897 52.10 17.00 -12.31
N ALA A 898 53.20 17.29 -13.02
CA ALA A 898 53.21 18.17 -14.17
C ALA A 898 52.72 17.42 -15.42
N ILE A 899 51.60 17.81 -15.95
CA ILE A 899 50.91 17.15 -17.06
C ILE A 899 51.13 17.93 -18.36
N GLY A 900 51.75 17.28 -19.35
CA GLY A 900 52.02 17.88 -20.67
C GLY A 900 50.76 18.04 -21.53
N VAL A 901 50.83 18.91 -22.54
CA VAL A 901 49.70 19.32 -23.38
C VAL A 901 49.03 18.17 -24.14
N ASN A 902 49.74 17.09 -24.40
CA ASN A 902 49.20 15.93 -25.15
C ASN A 902 48.40 14.97 -24.26
N SER A 903 48.45 15.14 -22.95
CA SER A 903 47.71 14.26 -22.03
C SER A 903 46.23 14.65 -21.95
N PRO A 904 45.32 13.70 -21.93
CA PRO A 904 43.90 13.97 -21.68
C PRO A 904 43.65 14.72 -20.37
N LEU A 905 44.48 14.48 -19.33
CA LEU A 905 44.43 15.17 -18.03
C LEU A 905 44.68 16.70 -18.16
N ASN A 906 45.41 17.16 -19.18
CA ASN A 906 45.65 18.57 -19.40
C ASN A 906 44.38 19.37 -19.74
N ARG A 907 43.34 18.69 -20.14
CA ARG A 907 42.03 19.28 -20.48
C ARG A 907 41.17 19.57 -19.25
N LEU A 908 41.47 19.01 -18.07
CA LEU A 908 40.70 19.25 -16.85
C LEU A 908 40.61 20.75 -16.52
N ARG A 909 39.45 21.21 -16.16
CA ARG A 909 39.14 22.58 -15.76
C ARG A 909 38.35 22.63 -14.46
N GLY A 910 38.71 23.58 -13.60
CA GLY A 910 37.98 23.81 -12.35
C GLY A 910 37.84 22.52 -11.51
N LYS A 911 36.59 22.17 -11.16
CA LYS A 911 36.25 21.03 -10.28
C LYS A 911 35.91 19.73 -11.05
N GLU A 912 36.40 19.63 -12.27
CA GLU A 912 36.28 18.39 -13.03
C GLU A 912 37.10 17.28 -12.42
N VAL A 913 36.64 16.05 -12.57
CA VAL A 913 37.35 14.83 -12.18
C VAL A 913 37.62 13.97 -13.41
N PHE A 914 38.61 13.12 -13.30
CA PHE A 914 39.11 12.31 -14.40
C PHE A 914 39.42 10.88 -13.89
N VAL A 915 39.07 9.88 -14.68
CA VAL A 915 39.45 8.48 -14.47
C VAL A 915 39.80 7.88 -15.83
N SER A 916 40.97 7.27 -15.92
CA SER A 916 41.43 6.51 -17.07
C SER A 916 41.72 5.08 -16.62
N LEU A 917 41.12 4.09 -17.29
CA LEU A 917 41.24 2.66 -17.01
C LEU A 917 41.95 1.97 -18.18
N SER A 918 43.09 1.37 -17.92
CA SER A 918 43.74 0.45 -18.87
C SER A 918 43.26 -0.96 -18.52
N THR A 919 42.70 -1.65 -19.49
CA THR A 919 42.09 -2.96 -19.26
C THR A 919 42.69 -4.05 -20.15
N SER A 920 42.42 -5.31 -19.82
CA SER A 920 42.96 -6.44 -20.56
C SER A 920 42.39 -6.59 -21.99
N MET A 921 41.17 -6.06 -22.23
CA MET A 921 40.50 -6.18 -23.52
C MET A 921 40.65 -4.95 -24.42
N MET A 922 40.88 -3.78 -23.82
CA MET A 922 40.96 -2.51 -24.58
C MET A 922 42.36 -2.20 -25.11
N GLY A 923 43.37 -2.99 -24.77
CA GLY A 923 44.75 -2.81 -25.24
C GLY A 923 45.36 -1.45 -24.88
N ASP A 924 45.98 -0.79 -25.82
CA ASP A 924 46.67 0.52 -25.62
C ASP A 924 45.72 1.73 -25.56
N SER A 925 44.41 1.52 -25.76
CA SER A 925 43.40 2.58 -25.73
C SER A 925 42.68 2.57 -24.38
N PRO A 926 43.00 3.46 -23.44
CA PRO A 926 42.36 3.46 -22.14
C PRO A 926 40.92 3.93 -22.23
N PHE A 927 40.04 3.34 -21.39
CA PHE A 927 38.69 3.85 -21.15
C PHE A 927 38.76 5.11 -20.28
N ILE A 928 38.20 6.23 -20.75
CA ILE A 928 38.33 7.53 -20.08
C ILE A 928 36.96 8.05 -19.69
N LEU A 929 36.79 8.42 -18.42
CA LEU A 929 35.67 9.18 -17.88
C LEU A 929 36.16 10.53 -17.37
N SER A 930 35.53 11.62 -17.79
CA SER A 930 35.83 12.95 -17.33
C SER A 930 34.59 13.83 -17.28
N GLY A 931 34.51 14.72 -16.31
CA GLY A 931 33.39 15.66 -16.19
C GLY A 931 33.31 16.31 -14.80
N ALA A 932 32.24 17.06 -14.57
CA ALA A 932 31.98 17.71 -13.29
C ALA A 932 31.66 16.68 -12.20
N GLY A 933 32.63 16.40 -11.33
CA GLY A 933 32.51 15.38 -10.28
C GLY A 933 32.34 15.94 -8.87
N GLN A 934 32.29 17.27 -8.67
CA GLN A 934 32.21 17.87 -7.35
C GLN A 934 31.26 19.07 -7.28
N GLY A 935 30.73 19.31 -6.09
CA GLY A 935 29.79 20.38 -5.78
C GLY A 935 28.41 19.84 -5.38
N GLY A 936 27.68 20.60 -4.58
CA GLY A 936 26.42 20.15 -3.99
C GLY A 936 25.40 19.63 -5.01
N ARG A 937 25.30 20.29 -6.18
CA ARG A 937 24.36 19.85 -7.23
C ARG A 937 24.81 18.57 -7.95
N SER A 938 26.11 18.41 -8.21
CA SER A 938 26.66 17.20 -8.83
C SER A 938 26.52 16.00 -7.90
N GLY A 939 26.89 16.17 -6.62
CA GLY A 939 26.69 15.13 -5.60
C GLY A 939 25.22 14.75 -5.43
N ALA A 940 24.31 15.74 -5.38
CA ALA A 940 22.88 15.50 -5.31
C ALA A 940 22.33 14.73 -6.51
N SER A 941 22.79 15.05 -7.72
CA SER A 941 22.39 14.33 -8.94
C SER A 941 22.86 12.87 -8.91
N GLY A 942 24.09 12.61 -8.44
CA GLY A 942 24.60 11.24 -8.26
C GLY A 942 23.76 10.47 -7.25
N LEU A 943 23.46 11.07 -6.09
CA LEU A 943 22.63 10.47 -5.04
C LEU A 943 21.20 10.18 -5.51
N LEU A 944 20.59 11.10 -6.25
CA LEU A 944 19.28 10.85 -6.84
C LEU A 944 19.35 9.68 -7.83
N GLY A 945 20.39 9.58 -8.64
CA GLY A 945 20.67 8.44 -9.51
C GLY A 945 20.80 7.13 -8.73
N ASP A 946 21.48 7.16 -7.59
CA ASP A 946 21.62 6.00 -6.70
C ASP A 946 20.29 5.61 -6.05
N VAL A 947 19.47 6.57 -5.62
CA VAL A 947 18.10 6.34 -5.09
C VAL A 947 17.22 5.70 -6.16
N ILE A 948 17.23 6.24 -7.38
CA ILE A 948 16.46 5.68 -8.51
C ILE A 948 16.93 4.26 -8.82
N ARG A 949 18.25 4.00 -8.80
CA ARG A 949 18.81 2.66 -9.01
C ARG A 949 18.38 1.67 -7.93
N VAL A 950 18.33 2.10 -6.66
CA VAL A 950 17.77 1.30 -5.56
C VAL A 950 16.29 1.01 -5.84
N ALA A 951 15.51 2.02 -6.17
CA ALA A 951 14.09 1.86 -6.48
C ALA A 951 13.87 0.89 -7.66
N GLN A 952 14.61 1.04 -8.75
CA GLN A 952 14.52 0.12 -9.91
C GLN A 952 14.90 -1.33 -9.55
N ARG A 953 15.90 -1.53 -8.69
CA ARG A 953 16.27 -2.88 -8.21
C ARG A 953 15.23 -3.49 -7.29
N LEU A 954 14.54 -2.68 -6.50
CA LEU A 954 13.40 -3.13 -5.71
C LEU A 954 12.24 -3.56 -6.61
N ARG A 955 12.06 -2.86 -7.75
CA ARG A 955 11.09 -3.20 -8.79
C ARG A 955 11.51 -4.45 -9.58
N GLY A 956 12.75 -4.59 -9.95
CA GLY A 956 13.28 -5.71 -10.76
C GLY A 956 13.61 -6.99 -9.94
N ARG A 957 13.40 -6.96 -8.62
CA ARG A 957 13.35 -8.17 -7.77
C ARG A 957 11.93 -8.76 -7.72
N ALA A 958 11.00 -8.06 -8.35
CA ALA A 958 9.64 -8.49 -8.59
C ALA A 958 9.57 -9.42 -9.81
#